data_4b1cb2bdd39a1cee6a9ad51f8622f86c
#
_entry.id   4b1cb2bdd39a1cee6a9ad51f8622f86c
#
_cell.length_a   1.000
_cell.length_b   1.000
_cell.length_c   1.000
_cell.angle_alpha   90.00
_cell.angle_beta   90.00
_cell.angle_gamma   90.00
#
_symmetry.space_group_name_H-M   'P 1'
#
loop_
_entity.id
_entity.type
_entity.pdbx_description
1 polymer ?
#
loop_
_entity_poly.entity_id
_entity_poly.type
_entity_poly.pdbx_seq_one_letter_code
_entity_poly.pdbx_strand_id
1 'polypeptide(L)'
;MVNCIFKRTANAILCLAFSINIGAKTIQVSSSYGGTWSDRTATIVTEVEGFTPLNNARDAWNRYGSYKYLKGDSTGYFHVEKIDGRWWLIDPDGYANINRAVTSFSDPSTVQYDYDLCTRAGFNSAGNFVSSESQTKNAYNDYNYTTWGYTRRVPFHAGYKSKRKNYYPDYTTPSGDYVFVLDPKFENYCQETAANNMRSFAKEKDLIGWFTDNEIPFNEDQLTYMITKLDSLDPSRVATREWAAQKGLSEYDIAKGKPTVTNEIKKEFAGYLAEHYFSVVEKAVRAVDSVHLILGSRLHGRPRANMYVVKASHAHTDVTSVNFYDKYQPNDQIALATWTLDHPCMVTEFYIKDINYQASSQSGAGWYVKSQADRGYWYENTCLQLLASKCYVGWQYFRYMDDSGGSNKGIVTLDKKEYKDMTSSMRELNEQVYALCDFYDSTCRDTVCSPIQTSKATILASKDDASSETMAVCYARSSSSRKSAMVQFALPQDRGPILHAELKVNVASSDNAPHHLLFSSVNGMNDVKNDKNRIAFDLDSITTGWRSYDITAYLSAQSLDSLTLRIHALTATGQDVNFYSTKAAKELRPQLVITYMDDKSSGFFTSVQADVNVSNPQIYSLLGQAMGTNTDILPAGVYIMNGKKWAK
;
A
#
# COMPACT_ATOMS: atom_id res chain seq x y z
N MET A 1 32.99 -15.64 70.50
CA MET A 1 31.66 -15.20 70.10
C MET A 1 31.84 -13.84 69.41
N VAL A 2 32.01 -13.85 68.10
CA VAL A 2 32.29 -12.62 67.33
C VAL A 2 31.24 -12.54 66.23
N ASN A 3 30.40 -11.52 66.32
CA ASN A 3 29.42 -11.18 65.31
C ASN A 3 30.10 -10.49 64.14
N CYS A 4 30.09 -11.07 62.96
CA CYS A 4 30.46 -10.41 61.70
C CYS A 4 29.20 -9.91 61.01
N ILE A 5 29.05 -8.61 60.96
CA ILE A 5 28.05 -7.88 60.21
C ILE A 5 28.59 -7.70 58.78
N PHE A 6 28.00 -8.36 57.80
CA PHE A 6 28.22 -8.06 56.38
C PHE A 6 27.31 -6.96 55.92
N LYS A 7 27.89 -5.77 55.65
CA LYS A 7 27.25 -4.70 54.88
C LYS A 7 27.24 -5.12 53.42
N ARG A 8 26.05 -5.34 52.85
CA ARG A 8 25.84 -5.44 51.40
C ARG A 8 25.72 -4.03 50.84
N THR A 9 26.71 -3.56 50.14
CA THR A 9 26.62 -2.41 49.22
C THR A 9 25.97 -2.92 47.94
N ALA A 10 24.76 -2.45 47.68
CA ALA A 10 24.08 -2.65 46.38
C ALA A 10 24.69 -1.70 45.35
N ASN A 11 25.53 -2.20 44.48
CA ASN A 11 25.88 -1.50 43.26
C ASN A 11 24.70 -1.66 42.30
N ALA A 12 23.91 -0.57 42.13
CA ALA A 12 22.96 -0.44 41.05
C ALA A 12 23.75 -0.25 39.76
N ILE A 13 23.95 -1.32 39.01
CA ILE A 13 24.38 -1.24 37.62
C ILE A 13 23.16 -0.77 36.83
N LEU A 14 23.20 0.49 36.42
CA LEU A 14 22.29 1.09 35.48
C LEU A 14 22.56 0.44 34.10
N CYS A 15 21.89 -0.68 33.81
CA CYS A 15 21.85 -1.21 32.47
C CYS A 15 21.02 -0.24 31.61
N LEU A 16 21.70 0.68 30.94
CA LEU A 16 21.18 1.32 29.74
C LEU A 16 21.01 0.19 28.72
N ALA A 17 19.79 -0.33 28.62
CA ALA A 17 19.39 -1.18 27.51
C ALA A 17 19.38 -0.32 26.24
N PHE A 18 20.54 -0.18 25.60
CA PHE A 18 20.56 0.06 24.18
C PHE A 18 19.94 -1.17 23.56
N SER A 19 18.73 -1.06 23.04
CA SER A 19 18.18 -2.01 22.08
C SER A 19 19.08 -1.91 20.83
N ILE A 20 20.16 -2.66 20.83
CA ILE A 20 20.91 -2.93 19.62
C ILE A 20 19.95 -3.79 18.80
N ASN A 21 19.30 -3.21 17.79
CA ASN A 21 18.69 -3.97 16.72
C ASN A 21 19.82 -4.72 16.01
N ILE A 22 20.11 -5.94 16.49
CA ILE A 22 21.04 -6.87 15.86
C ILE A 22 20.25 -7.41 14.67
N GLY A 23 20.45 -6.84 13.50
CA GLY A 23 19.79 -7.34 12.28
C GLY A 23 19.31 -6.29 11.28
N ALA A 24 19.72 -5.05 11.37
CA ALA A 24 19.34 -4.05 10.38
C ALA A 24 20.50 -3.08 10.09
N LYS A 25 20.69 -2.73 8.81
CA LYS A 25 21.66 -1.73 8.41
C LYS A 25 21.20 -0.34 8.84
N THR A 26 22.10 0.44 9.39
CA THR A 26 21.87 1.89 9.56
C THR A 26 22.39 2.60 8.31
N ILE A 27 21.52 3.30 7.61
CA ILE A 27 21.87 4.12 6.46
C ILE A 27 21.53 5.59 6.71
N GLN A 28 22.36 6.49 6.17
CA GLN A 28 22.10 7.91 6.25
C GLN A 28 21.21 8.36 5.10
N VAL A 29 20.14 9.08 5.40
CA VAL A 29 19.17 9.54 4.41
C VAL A 29 18.87 11.02 4.55
N SER A 30 18.51 11.66 3.43
CA SER A 30 17.96 13.01 3.39
C SER A 30 16.73 13.06 2.48
N SER A 31 15.70 13.77 2.89
CA SER A 31 14.47 13.93 2.09
C SER A 31 14.62 14.90 0.91
N SER A 32 15.72 15.66 0.86
CA SER A 32 15.97 16.66 -0.18
C SER A 32 17.46 16.86 -0.45
N TYR A 33 17.79 17.32 -1.63
CA TYR A 33 19.17 17.73 -1.98
C TYR A 33 19.62 18.89 -1.07
N GLY A 34 20.80 18.74 -0.45
CA GLY A 34 21.30 19.73 0.52
C GLY A 34 20.54 19.76 1.85
N GLY A 35 19.58 18.86 2.08
CA GLY A 35 18.82 18.79 3.32
C GLY A 35 19.57 18.12 4.47
N THR A 36 18.92 18.08 5.64
CA THR A 36 19.46 17.45 6.84
C THR A 36 19.53 15.93 6.68
N TRP A 37 20.64 15.34 7.08
CA TRP A 37 20.84 13.90 7.11
C TRP A 37 20.36 13.31 8.44
N SER A 38 19.74 12.15 8.37
CA SER A 38 19.31 11.38 9.53
C SER A 38 19.62 9.90 9.33
N ASP A 39 19.93 9.23 10.42
CA ASP A 39 20.09 7.79 10.41
C ASP A 39 18.71 7.12 10.32
N ARG A 40 18.61 6.09 9.46
CA ARG A 40 17.42 5.25 9.30
C ARG A 40 17.83 3.80 9.26
N THR A 41 16.98 2.99 9.82
CA THR A 41 17.10 1.53 9.73
C THR A 41 16.67 1.05 8.35
N ALA A 42 17.44 0.14 7.76
CA ALA A 42 17.09 -0.61 6.55
C ALA A 42 17.27 -2.10 6.86
N THR A 43 16.18 -2.83 6.92
CA THR A 43 16.20 -4.30 7.02
C THR A 43 16.60 -4.88 5.67
N ILE A 44 17.54 -5.80 5.65
CA ILE A 44 17.95 -6.56 4.45
C ILE A 44 17.60 -8.05 4.62
N VAL A 45 17.55 -8.77 3.52
CA VAL A 45 17.08 -10.18 3.49
C VAL A 45 17.82 -11.05 4.49
N THR A 46 19.16 -10.94 4.55
CA THR A 46 20.01 -11.74 5.45
C THR A 46 19.84 -11.38 6.93
N GLU A 47 19.17 -10.30 7.23
CA GLU A 47 18.96 -9.78 8.58
C GLU A 47 17.47 -9.79 8.99
N VAL A 48 16.61 -10.44 8.19
CA VAL A 48 15.22 -10.72 8.60
C VAL A 48 15.26 -11.78 9.70
N GLU A 49 14.83 -11.40 10.90
CA GLU A 49 14.87 -12.26 12.07
C GLU A 49 14.07 -13.55 11.85
N GLY A 50 14.71 -14.70 12.08
CA GLY A 50 14.10 -16.01 11.89
C GLY A 50 14.01 -16.49 10.45
N PHE A 51 14.39 -15.69 9.46
CA PHE A 51 14.45 -16.09 8.06
C PHE A 51 15.85 -16.56 7.67
N THR A 52 15.92 -17.65 6.89
CA THR A 52 17.17 -18.14 6.30
C THR A 52 17.03 -18.15 4.78
N PRO A 53 17.82 -17.36 4.05
CA PRO A 53 17.77 -17.34 2.59
C PRO A 53 18.07 -18.72 1.98
N LEU A 54 17.36 -19.07 0.91
CA LEU A 54 17.56 -20.33 0.19
C LEU A 54 18.67 -20.18 -0.85
N ASN A 55 19.57 -21.16 -0.92
CA ASN A 55 20.69 -21.13 -1.89
C ASN A 55 20.22 -21.22 -3.35
N ASN A 56 19.12 -21.92 -3.64
CA ASN A 56 18.60 -22.18 -4.97
C ASN A 56 17.16 -21.69 -5.10
N ALA A 57 16.86 -20.49 -4.60
CA ALA A 57 15.50 -19.96 -4.56
C ALA A 57 14.82 -19.87 -5.95
N ARG A 58 15.60 -19.68 -7.02
CA ARG A 58 15.09 -19.68 -8.41
C ARG A 58 14.56 -21.03 -8.88
N ASP A 59 14.94 -22.13 -8.25
CA ASP A 59 14.38 -23.44 -8.58
C ASP A 59 12.87 -23.53 -8.32
N ALA A 60 12.35 -22.60 -7.52
CA ALA A 60 10.92 -22.45 -7.29
C ALA A 60 10.18 -21.68 -8.41
N TRP A 61 10.85 -21.19 -9.45
CA TRP A 61 10.26 -20.35 -10.49
C TRP A 61 9.82 -21.16 -11.71
N ASN A 62 8.73 -20.74 -12.32
CA ASN A 62 8.33 -21.15 -13.65
C ASN A 62 8.87 -20.17 -14.72
N ARG A 63 8.42 -20.30 -15.98
CA ARG A 63 8.86 -19.43 -17.08
C ARG A 63 8.50 -17.95 -16.92
N TYR A 64 7.48 -17.59 -16.13
CA TYR A 64 7.11 -16.22 -15.80
C TYR A 64 7.82 -15.69 -14.53
N GLY A 65 8.73 -16.44 -13.96
CA GLY A 65 9.32 -16.14 -12.66
C GLY A 65 8.30 -16.23 -11.52
N SER A 66 7.21 -16.98 -11.72
CA SER A 66 6.15 -17.23 -10.74
C SER A 66 6.46 -18.43 -9.85
N TYR A 67 5.79 -18.52 -8.71
CA TYR A 67 5.97 -19.57 -7.71
C TYR A 67 5.31 -20.89 -8.14
N LYS A 68 6.08 -21.81 -8.71
CA LYS A 68 5.56 -23.06 -9.29
C LYS A 68 4.92 -24.03 -8.30
N TYR A 69 5.04 -23.76 -7.00
CA TYR A 69 4.44 -24.59 -5.94
C TYR A 69 3.10 -24.07 -5.42
N LEU A 70 2.65 -22.89 -5.90
CA LEU A 70 1.36 -22.31 -5.56
C LEU A 70 0.56 -22.02 -6.82
N LYS A 71 -0.65 -22.58 -6.90
CA LYS A 71 -1.57 -22.39 -8.02
C LYS A 71 -2.86 -21.70 -7.58
N GLY A 72 -3.29 -20.76 -8.40
CA GLY A 72 -4.65 -20.29 -8.49
C GLY A 72 -5.36 -20.86 -9.72
N ASP A 73 -6.39 -20.18 -10.17
CA ASP A 73 -7.12 -20.54 -11.37
C ASP A 73 -6.28 -20.30 -12.63
N SER A 74 -6.44 -21.15 -13.65
CA SER A 74 -5.75 -20.97 -14.93
C SER A 74 -6.70 -20.37 -15.95
N THR A 75 -6.66 -19.04 -16.11
CA THR A 75 -7.50 -18.30 -17.07
C THR A 75 -6.85 -18.14 -18.44
N GLY A 76 -5.55 -18.38 -18.54
CA GLY A 76 -4.74 -18.11 -19.73
C GLY A 76 -4.28 -16.66 -19.86
N TYR A 77 -4.58 -15.81 -18.88
CA TYR A 77 -4.20 -14.42 -18.76
C TYR A 77 -3.79 -14.08 -17.34
N PHE A 78 -3.04 -13.00 -17.16
CA PHE A 78 -2.76 -12.49 -15.82
C PHE A 78 -4.05 -12.01 -15.14
N HIS A 79 -4.24 -12.39 -13.88
CA HIS A 79 -5.33 -11.93 -13.04
C HIS A 79 -4.89 -11.90 -11.57
N VAL A 80 -5.74 -11.50 -10.65
CA VAL A 80 -5.45 -11.45 -9.21
C VAL A 80 -6.35 -12.39 -8.44
N GLU A 81 -5.79 -13.07 -7.45
CA GLU A 81 -6.52 -13.93 -6.52
C GLU A 81 -6.00 -13.74 -5.09
N LYS A 82 -6.88 -13.96 -4.13
CA LYS A 82 -6.50 -14.05 -2.73
C LYS A 82 -6.40 -15.50 -2.30
N ILE A 83 -5.17 -15.96 -2.04
CA ILE A 83 -4.89 -17.33 -1.59
C ILE A 83 -4.31 -17.26 -0.18
N ASP A 84 -4.92 -17.96 0.78
CA ASP A 84 -4.49 -18.06 2.17
C ASP A 84 -4.21 -16.71 2.86
N GLY A 85 -5.05 -15.71 2.56
CA GLY A 85 -4.96 -14.38 3.16
C GLY A 85 -3.99 -13.41 2.48
N ARG A 86 -3.25 -13.84 1.46
CA ARG A 86 -2.37 -13.01 0.64
C ARG A 86 -2.97 -12.78 -0.75
N TRP A 87 -2.91 -11.56 -1.25
CA TRP A 87 -3.16 -11.24 -2.64
C TRP A 87 -1.98 -11.63 -3.53
N TRP A 88 -2.28 -12.28 -4.63
CA TRP A 88 -1.32 -12.72 -5.64
C TRP A 88 -1.73 -12.21 -7.02
N LEU A 89 -0.76 -11.86 -7.83
CA LEU A 89 -0.92 -11.91 -9.27
C LEU A 89 -0.83 -13.39 -9.68
N ILE A 90 -1.72 -13.85 -10.57
CA ILE A 90 -1.67 -15.20 -11.11
C ILE A 90 -1.24 -15.09 -12.57
N ASP A 91 -0.26 -15.86 -12.98
CA ASP A 91 0.25 -15.86 -14.34
C ASP A 91 -0.68 -16.64 -15.31
N PRO A 92 -0.49 -16.53 -16.64
CA PRO A 92 -1.33 -17.25 -17.61
C PRO A 92 -1.32 -18.78 -17.48
N ASP A 93 -0.31 -19.36 -16.85
CA ASP A 93 -0.22 -20.81 -16.59
C ASP A 93 -0.88 -21.20 -15.25
N GLY A 94 -1.44 -20.23 -14.52
CA GLY A 94 -2.15 -20.42 -13.25
C GLY A 94 -1.26 -20.43 -12.01
N TYR A 95 -0.03 -19.91 -12.06
CA TYR A 95 0.87 -19.88 -10.90
C TYR A 95 0.91 -18.51 -10.23
N ALA A 96 1.02 -18.55 -8.90
CA ALA A 96 1.14 -17.34 -8.08
C ALA A 96 2.42 -16.56 -8.40
N ASN A 97 2.27 -15.26 -8.60
CA ASN A 97 3.34 -14.36 -9.02
C ASN A 97 3.37 -13.12 -8.12
N ILE A 98 4.57 -12.66 -7.83
CA ILE A 98 4.84 -11.29 -7.35
C ILE A 98 5.53 -10.56 -8.50
N ASN A 99 4.90 -9.52 -9.00
CA ASN A 99 5.44 -8.71 -10.09
C ASN A 99 6.67 -7.93 -9.63
N ARG A 100 7.80 -8.19 -10.24
CA ARG A 100 9.07 -7.49 -9.98
C ARG A 100 9.54 -6.88 -11.28
N ALA A 101 9.27 -5.59 -11.46
CA ALA A 101 9.52 -4.91 -12.73
C ALA A 101 10.54 -3.78 -12.62
N VAL A 102 11.11 -3.44 -13.74
CA VAL A 102 11.86 -2.20 -13.98
C VAL A 102 11.16 -1.41 -15.08
N THR A 103 11.11 -0.08 -14.92
CA THR A 103 10.48 0.81 -15.91
C THR A 103 11.51 1.41 -16.87
N SER A 104 11.00 1.95 -17.97
CA SER A 104 11.79 2.83 -18.86
C SER A 104 13.01 2.16 -19.53
N PHE A 105 12.83 0.97 -20.07
CA PHE A 105 13.77 0.43 -21.05
C PHE A 105 13.67 1.27 -22.33
N SER A 106 14.75 1.91 -22.74
CA SER A 106 14.64 2.97 -23.74
C SER A 106 15.38 2.74 -25.06
N ASP A 107 16.27 1.77 -25.11
CA ASP A 107 17.13 1.60 -26.29
C ASP A 107 16.88 0.26 -26.98
N PRO A 108 16.25 0.28 -28.17
CA PRO A 108 15.97 -0.95 -28.93
C PRO A 108 17.22 -1.75 -29.31
N SER A 109 18.37 -1.09 -29.47
CA SER A 109 19.61 -1.75 -29.88
C SER A 109 20.28 -2.57 -28.78
N THR A 110 19.85 -2.39 -27.52
CA THR A 110 20.44 -3.02 -26.34
C THR A 110 19.41 -3.76 -25.48
N VAL A 111 18.19 -3.90 -25.97
CA VAL A 111 17.07 -4.55 -25.25
C VAL A 111 17.47 -5.93 -24.71
N GLN A 112 18.22 -6.71 -25.49
CA GLN A 112 18.74 -8.01 -25.07
C GLN A 112 19.59 -7.90 -23.79
N TYR A 113 20.61 -7.04 -23.80
CA TYR A 113 21.48 -6.81 -22.65
C TYR A 113 20.71 -6.28 -21.44
N ASP A 114 19.75 -5.41 -21.68
CA ASP A 114 18.91 -4.81 -20.65
C ASP A 114 18.06 -5.89 -19.94
N TYR A 115 17.48 -6.82 -20.69
CA TYR A 115 16.76 -7.98 -20.15
C TYR A 115 17.68 -8.95 -19.41
N ASP A 116 18.87 -9.23 -19.94
CA ASP A 116 19.86 -10.10 -19.28
C ASP A 116 20.22 -9.57 -17.89
N LEU A 117 20.51 -8.29 -17.79
CA LEU A 117 20.86 -7.64 -16.54
C LEU A 117 19.67 -7.72 -15.55
N CYS A 118 18.49 -7.35 -16.00
CA CYS A 118 17.30 -7.38 -15.15
C CYS A 118 16.94 -8.82 -14.73
N THR A 119 17.06 -9.81 -15.61
CA THR A 119 16.84 -11.22 -15.27
C THR A 119 17.87 -11.70 -14.25
N ARG A 120 19.16 -11.34 -14.40
CA ARG A 120 20.18 -11.65 -13.39
C ARG A 120 19.88 -11.00 -12.04
N ALA A 121 19.33 -9.79 -12.03
CA ALA A 121 18.89 -9.09 -10.82
C ALA A 121 17.54 -9.60 -10.26
N GLY A 122 16.97 -10.66 -10.86
CA GLY A 122 15.76 -11.33 -10.34
C GLY A 122 14.44 -10.65 -10.70
N PHE A 123 14.43 -9.69 -11.63
CA PHE A 123 13.20 -9.11 -12.17
C PHE A 123 12.52 -10.09 -13.13
N ASN A 124 11.18 -10.02 -13.25
CA ASN A 124 10.38 -10.94 -14.06
C ASN A 124 9.40 -10.22 -15.00
N SER A 125 9.43 -8.91 -15.08
CA SER A 125 8.52 -8.17 -15.96
C SER A 125 9.05 -6.78 -16.34
N ALA A 126 8.55 -6.26 -17.46
CA ALA A 126 8.77 -4.91 -17.90
C ALA A 126 7.68 -3.99 -17.37
N GLY A 127 8.08 -2.96 -16.65
CA GLY A 127 7.19 -1.93 -16.13
C GLY A 127 6.79 -0.92 -17.20
N ASN A 128 6.14 0.15 -16.77
CA ASN A 128 5.69 1.22 -17.65
C ASN A 128 6.85 2.00 -18.32
N PHE A 129 6.54 2.82 -19.32
CA PHE A 129 7.48 3.66 -20.09
C PHE A 129 8.55 2.89 -20.87
N VAL A 130 8.23 1.71 -21.36
CA VAL A 130 9.07 1.02 -22.34
C VAL A 130 8.86 1.69 -23.70
N SER A 131 9.93 2.18 -24.34
CA SER A 131 9.84 3.10 -25.48
C SER A 131 9.40 2.44 -26.79
N SER A 132 9.40 1.12 -26.88
CA SER A 132 8.83 0.41 -28.01
C SER A 132 8.31 -0.94 -27.58
N GLU A 133 7.01 -0.98 -27.39
CA GLU A 133 6.28 -2.16 -26.94
C GLU A 133 6.34 -3.29 -27.97
N SER A 134 6.42 -2.96 -29.27
CA SER A 134 6.60 -3.95 -30.33
C SER A 134 8.02 -4.55 -30.36
N GLN A 135 9.02 -3.80 -30.00
CA GLN A 135 10.41 -4.29 -29.91
C GLN A 135 10.63 -5.10 -28.64
N THR A 136 9.99 -4.70 -27.54
CA THR A 136 9.94 -5.50 -26.33
C THR A 136 9.34 -6.88 -26.61
N LYS A 137 8.20 -6.92 -27.31
CA LYS A 137 7.55 -8.16 -27.72
C LYS A 137 8.47 -9.07 -28.57
N ASN A 138 9.19 -8.49 -29.54
CA ASN A 138 10.11 -9.26 -30.39
C ASN A 138 11.33 -9.77 -29.59
N ALA A 139 11.84 -8.98 -28.66
CA ALA A 139 12.93 -9.41 -27.77
C ALA A 139 12.52 -10.57 -26.85
N TYR A 140 11.28 -10.61 -26.42
CA TYR A 140 10.73 -11.72 -25.64
C TYR A 140 10.73 -13.04 -26.40
N ASN A 141 10.34 -13.03 -27.65
CA ASN A 141 10.22 -14.24 -28.45
C ASN A 141 11.57 -14.90 -28.77
N ASP A 142 12.65 -14.14 -28.68
CA ASP A 142 14.03 -14.64 -28.91
C ASP A 142 14.68 -15.18 -27.63
N TYR A 143 14.04 -15.01 -26.45
CA TYR A 143 14.56 -15.42 -25.15
C TYR A 143 14.01 -16.77 -24.71
N ASN A 144 14.80 -17.83 -24.87
CA ASN A 144 14.42 -19.19 -24.50
C ASN A 144 14.32 -19.49 -22.98
N TYR A 145 14.52 -18.49 -22.10
CA TYR A 145 14.68 -18.77 -20.67
C TYR A 145 13.61 -18.21 -19.75
N THR A 146 12.97 -17.12 -20.11
CA THR A 146 11.96 -16.48 -19.26
C THR A 146 10.96 -15.73 -20.11
N THR A 147 9.69 -16.02 -19.94
CA THR A 147 8.62 -15.20 -20.51
C THR A 147 8.34 -14.06 -19.52
N TRP A 148 8.53 -12.83 -19.94
CA TRP A 148 8.27 -11.68 -19.10
C TRP A 148 6.85 -11.17 -19.31
N GLY A 149 6.15 -10.94 -18.22
CA GLY A 149 4.97 -10.10 -18.26
C GLY A 149 5.33 -8.65 -18.54
N TYR A 150 4.40 -7.87 -19.08
CA TYR A 150 4.59 -6.45 -19.30
C TYR A 150 3.31 -5.66 -19.03
N THR A 151 3.46 -4.36 -18.76
CA THR A 151 2.33 -3.44 -18.56
C THR A 151 2.31 -2.38 -19.66
N ARG A 152 1.12 -1.91 -20.00
CA ARG A 152 0.92 -0.82 -20.97
C ARG A 152 0.16 0.33 -20.35
N ARG A 153 0.30 1.52 -20.95
CA ARG A 153 -0.41 2.72 -20.51
C ARG A 153 -1.19 3.35 -21.67
N VAL A 154 -2.44 3.69 -21.40
CA VAL A 154 -3.28 4.48 -22.31
C VAL A 154 -3.67 5.79 -21.61
N PRO A 155 -3.26 6.96 -22.15
CA PRO A 155 -3.50 8.25 -21.50
C PRO A 155 -4.91 8.77 -21.83
N PHE A 156 -5.93 8.36 -21.11
CA PHE A 156 -7.32 8.80 -21.33
C PHE A 156 -7.50 10.28 -20.99
N HIS A 157 -7.26 10.66 -19.72
CA HIS A 157 -7.43 12.04 -19.27
C HIS A 157 -6.37 12.98 -19.90
N ALA A 158 -5.09 12.60 -19.87
CA ALA A 158 -4.04 13.44 -20.44
C ALA A 158 -4.21 13.65 -21.94
N GLY A 159 -4.63 12.61 -22.67
CA GLY A 159 -4.96 12.69 -24.09
C GLY A 159 -6.19 13.54 -24.36
N TYR A 160 -7.26 13.39 -23.58
CA TYR A 160 -8.45 14.24 -23.68
C TYR A 160 -8.11 15.71 -23.44
N LYS A 161 -7.44 16.01 -22.33
CA LYS A 161 -7.02 17.37 -21.96
C LYS A 161 -6.24 18.05 -23.09
N SER A 162 -5.31 17.34 -23.74
CA SER A 162 -4.54 17.88 -24.86
C SER A 162 -5.39 18.23 -26.09
N LYS A 163 -6.52 17.57 -26.26
CA LYS A 163 -7.46 17.74 -27.38
C LYS A 163 -8.72 18.52 -27.03
N ARG A 164 -8.90 18.91 -25.75
CA ARG A 164 -10.11 19.53 -25.24
C ARG A 164 -10.55 20.74 -26.06
N LYS A 165 -9.59 21.57 -26.51
CA LYS A 165 -9.89 22.75 -27.35
C LYS A 165 -10.56 22.39 -28.69
N ASN A 166 -10.37 21.17 -29.20
CA ASN A 166 -11.05 20.72 -30.42
C ASN A 166 -12.54 20.43 -30.17
N TYR A 167 -12.90 20.07 -28.94
CA TYR A 167 -14.30 19.81 -28.55
C TYR A 167 -15.01 21.04 -28.04
N TYR A 168 -14.24 21.97 -27.45
CA TYR A 168 -14.77 23.20 -26.83
C TYR A 168 -13.91 24.40 -27.25
N PRO A 169 -13.99 24.83 -28.54
CA PRO A 169 -13.12 25.89 -29.06
C PRO A 169 -13.41 27.27 -28.45
N ASP A 170 -14.62 27.47 -27.97
CA ASP A 170 -15.08 28.74 -27.39
C ASP A 170 -14.63 28.93 -25.93
N TYR A 171 -14.12 27.88 -25.28
CA TYR A 171 -13.71 27.97 -23.89
C TYR A 171 -12.19 27.89 -23.75
N THR A 172 -11.66 28.60 -22.79
CA THR A 172 -10.25 28.54 -22.44
C THR A 172 -9.95 27.21 -21.78
N THR A 173 -8.93 26.47 -22.31
CA THR A 173 -8.34 25.33 -21.60
C THR A 173 -7.08 25.82 -20.90
N PRO A 174 -7.13 26.12 -19.59
CA PRO A 174 -5.98 26.63 -18.88
C PRO A 174 -4.87 25.57 -18.78
N SER A 175 -3.62 26.03 -18.78
CA SER A 175 -2.45 25.19 -18.47
C SER A 175 -2.43 24.84 -16.98
N GLY A 176 -1.84 23.71 -16.61
CA GLY A 176 -1.72 23.27 -15.21
C GLY A 176 -2.55 22.02 -14.89
N ASP A 177 -2.79 21.80 -13.61
CA ASP A 177 -3.30 20.54 -13.06
C ASP A 177 -4.83 20.46 -13.02
N TYR A 178 -5.51 20.72 -14.15
CA TYR A 178 -6.96 20.61 -14.28
C TYR A 178 -7.39 19.21 -14.68
N VAL A 179 -8.53 18.75 -14.13
CA VAL A 179 -9.13 17.44 -14.39
C VAL A 179 -10.47 17.61 -15.08
N PHE A 180 -10.51 17.44 -16.40
CA PHE A 180 -11.70 17.70 -17.24
C PHE A 180 -12.56 16.46 -17.49
N VAL A 181 -12.74 15.62 -16.49
CA VAL A 181 -13.51 14.37 -16.63
C VAL A 181 -15.02 14.57 -16.65
N LEU A 182 -15.52 15.70 -16.13
CA LEU A 182 -16.93 16.03 -16.12
C LEU A 182 -17.46 16.59 -17.46
N ASP A 183 -16.59 16.76 -18.44
CA ASP A 183 -17.01 17.23 -19.76
C ASP A 183 -17.86 16.18 -20.48
N PRO A 184 -19.02 16.53 -21.07
CA PRO A 184 -19.90 15.56 -21.76
C PRO A 184 -19.25 14.78 -22.91
N LYS A 185 -18.12 15.25 -23.45
CA LYS A 185 -17.38 14.55 -24.52
C LYS A 185 -16.32 13.58 -24.01
N PHE A 186 -16.06 13.54 -22.71
CA PHE A 186 -15.01 12.71 -22.13
C PHE A 186 -15.31 11.22 -22.30
N GLU A 187 -16.55 10.78 -22.06
CA GLU A 187 -16.92 9.37 -22.20
C GLU A 187 -16.72 8.86 -23.64
N ASN A 188 -17.21 9.59 -24.65
CA ASN A 188 -17.02 9.20 -26.05
C ASN A 188 -15.53 9.14 -26.41
N TYR A 189 -14.75 10.12 -25.96
CA TYR A 189 -13.30 10.10 -26.15
C TYR A 189 -12.65 8.85 -25.55
N CYS A 190 -13.05 8.43 -24.35
CA CYS A 190 -12.53 7.24 -23.70
C CYS A 190 -12.85 5.97 -24.51
N GLN A 191 -14.07 5.84 -25.02
CA GLN A 191 -14.49 4.71 -25.86
C GLN A 191 -13.66 4.61 -27.15
N GLU A 192 -13.48 5.73 -27.86
CA GLU A 192 -12.65 5.79 -29.06
C GLU A 192 -11.17 5.49 -28.75
N THR A 193 -10.67 6.04 -27.65
CA THR A 193 -9.28 5.85 -27.22
C THR A 193 -9.00 4.39 -26.88
N ALA A 194 -9.89 3.72 -26.13
CA ALA A 194 -9.77 2.30 -25.82
C ALA A 194 -9.78 1.46 -27.09
N ALA A 195 -10.76 1.67 -27.98
CA ALA A 195 -10.88 0.93 -29.23
C ALA A 195 -9.64 1.04 -30.12
N ASN A 196 -9.03 2.22 -30.21
CA ASN A 196 -7.88 2.49 -31.06
C ASN A 196 -6.56 1.97 -30.49
N ASN A 197 -6.39 1.96 -29.14
CA ASN A 197 -5.11 1.67 -28.53
C ASN A 197 -5.01 0.28 -27.88
N MET A 198 -6.14 -0.37 -27.58
CA MET A 198 -6.14 -1.59 -26.77
C MET A 198 -6.54 -2.85 -27.57
N ARG A 199 -7.42 -2.72 -28.56
CA ARG A 199 -8.01 -3.86 -29.29
C ARG A 199 -6.99 -4.84 -29.86
N SER A 200 -5.86 -4.35 -30.38
CA SER A 200 -4.81 -5.19 -30.95
C SER A 200 -4.06 -6.03 -29.92
N PHE A 201 -4.18 -5.71 -28.65
CA PHE A 201 -3.51 -6.38 -27.54
C PHE A 201 -4.44 -7.25 -26.68
N ALA A 202 -5.76 -7.22 -26.92
CA ALA A 202 -6.76 -7.93 -26.12
C ALA A 202 -6.59 -9.46 -26.07
N LYS A 203 -5.66 -10.02 -26.86
CA LYS A 203 -5.36 -11.46 -26.91
C LYS A 203 -3.91 -11.78 -26.50
N GLU A 204 -3.16 -10.81 -26.05
CA GLU A 204 -1.75 -10.96 -25.66
C GLU A 204 -1.66 -11.59 -24.26
N LYS A 205 -1.21 -12.82 -24.17
CA LYS A 205 -1.14 -13.55 -22.89
C LYS A 205 -0.13 -12.95 -21.88
N ASP A 206 0.93 -12.32 -22.41
CA ASP A 206 2.01 -11.77 -21.59
C ASP A 206 1.73 -10.35 -21.12
N LEU A 207 0.63 -9.72 -21.58
CA LEU A 207 0.16 -8.45 -21.07
C LEU A 207 -0.45 -8.65 -19.67
N ILE A 208 0.16 -8.03 -18.67
CA ILE A 208 -0.35 -8.05 -17.29
C ILE A 208 -1.62 -7.19 -17.20
N GLY A 209 -1.56 -5.98 -17.76
CA GLY A 209 -2.69 -5.08 -17.69
C GLY A 209 -2.37 -3.65 -18.15
N TRP A 210 -3.38 -2.81 -17.97
CA TRP A 210 -3.44 -1.45 -18.47
C TRP A 210 -3.37 -0.41 -17.37
N PHE A 211 -2.35 0.46 -17.43
CA PHE A 211 -2.43 1.75 -16.74
C PHE A 211 -3.30 2.70 -17.55
N THR A 212 -4.19 3.39 -16.89
CA THR A 212 -5.20 4.24 -17.55
C THR A 212 -4.84 5.73 -17.57
N ASP A 213 -3.71 6.10 -17.11
CA ASP A 213 -3.04 7.41 -17.16
C ASP A 213 -1.78 7.39 -16.28
N ASN A 214 -1.28 8.56 -15.90
CA ASN A 214 -0.20 8.72 -14.94
C ASN A 214 -0.43 9.96 -14.06
N GLU A 215 -0.51 9.74 -12.75
CA GLU A 215 -0.50 10.80 -11.73
C GLU A 215 -1.55 11.89 -11.97
N ILE A 216 -2.80 11.51 -12.26
CA ILE A 216 -3.87 12.49 -12.43
C ILE A 216 -4.01 13.31 -11.14
N PRO A 217 -4.05 14.66 -11.23
CA PRO A 217 -4.04 15.53 -10.06
C PRO A 217 -5.43 15.65 -9.41
N PHE A 218 -5.98 14.54 -8.90
CA PHE A 218 -7.21 14.52 -8.10
C PHE A 218 -6.95 15.13 -6.72
N ASN A 219 -6.73 16.44 -6.65
CA ASN A 219 -6.40 17.13 -5.41
C ASN A 219 -7.47 18.14 -5.00
N GLU A 220 -7.37 18.64 -3.78
CA GLU A 220 -8.33 19.53 -3.14
C GLU A 220 -8.49 20.87 -3.86
N ASP A 221 -7.52 21.27 -4.68
CA ASP A 221 -7.56 22.55 -5.41
C ASP A 221 -8.55 22.52 -6.57
N GLN A 222 -8.94 21.33 -7.06
CA GLN A 222 -9.82 21.17 -8.22
C GLN A 222 -11.15 21.91 -8.06
N LEU A 223 -11.79 21.84 -6.89
CA LEU A 223 -13.05 22.54 -6.63
C LEU A 223 -12.92 24.05 -6.86
N THR A 224 -11.87 24.64 -6.29
CA THR A 224 -11.62 26.08 -6.43
C THR A 224 -11.21 26.44 -7.87
N TYR A 225 -10.38 25.61 -8.51
CA TYR A 225 -9.92 25.85 -9.88
C TYR A 225 -11.08 25.85 -10.88
N MET A 226 -11.96 24.84 -10.84
CA MET A 226 -13.10 24.74 -11.76
C MET A 226 -14.01 25.98 -11.67
N ILE A 227 -14.27 26.45 -10.46
CA ILE A 227 -15.14 27.62 -10.25
C ILE A 227 -14.45 28.94 -10.59
N THR A 228 -13.16 29.10 -10.31
CA THR A 228 -12.51 30.43 -10.39
C THR A 228 -11.72 30.66 -11.68
N LYS A 229 -11.38 29.61 -12.42
CA LYS A 229 -10.48 29.70 -13.57
C LYS A 229 -11.12 29.33 -14.91
N LEU A 230 -12.26 28.64 -14.88
CA LEU A 230 -13.00 28.31 -16.10
C LEU A 230 -14.09 29.37 -16.39
N ASP A 231 -14.46 29.50 -17.66
CA ASP A 231 -15.57 30.35 -18.09
C ASP A 231 -16.87 29.90 -17.43
N SER A 232 -17.79 30.86 -17.19
CA SER A 232 -19.03 30.61 -16.43
C SER A 232 -19.95 29.55 -17.06
N LEU A 233 -19.86 29.37 -18.37
CA LEU A 233 -20.61 28.36 -19.13
C LEU A 233 -19.77 27.15 -19.53
N ASP A 234 -18.52 27.06 -19.07
CA ASP A 234 -17.67 25.89 -19.30
C ASP A 234 -18.34 24.63 -18.71
N PRO A 235 -18.45 23.54 -19.49
CA PRO A 235 -19.15 22.32 -19.04
C PRO A 235 -18.64 21.78 -17.71
N SER A 236 -17.31 21.75 -17.50
CA SER A 236 -16.72 21.30 -16.23
C SER A 236 -17.08 22.22 -15.06
N ARG A 237 -17.15 23.56 -15.28
CA ARG A 237 -17.60 24.51 -14.25
C ARG A 237 -19.07 24.36 -13.95
N VAL A 238 -19.91 24.16 -14.97
CA VAL A 238 -21.35 23.94 -14.79
C VAL A 238 -21.59 22.70 -13.94
N ALA A 239 -20.99 21.58 -14.29
CA ALA A 239 -21.09 20.34 -13.52
C ALA A 239 -20.56 20.48 -12.07
N THR A 240 -19.45 21.23 -11.89
CA THR A 240 -18.90 21.52 -10.56
C THR A 240 -19.88 22.35 -9.72
N ARG A 241 -20.54 23.35 -10.32
CA ARG A 241 -21.55 24.17 -9.65
C ARG A 241 -22.76 23.35 -9.22
N GLU A 242 -23.22 22.44 -10.06
CA GLU A 242 -24.34 21.54 -9.76
C GLU A 242 -23.99 20.61 -8.58
N TRP A 243 -22.79 20.02 -8.58
CA TRP A 243 -22.31 19.24 -7.44
C TRP A 243 -22.22 20.10 -6.16
N ALA A 244 -21.67 21.30 -6.25
CA ALA A 244 -21.54 22.21 -5.10
C ALA A 244 -22.91 22.61 -4.53
N ALA A 245 -23.90 22.84 -5.40
CA ALA A 245 -25.26 23.16 -4.97
C ALA A 245 -25.91 22.04 -4.16
N GLN A 246 -25.65 20.77 -4.50
CA GLN A 246 -26.10 19.60 -3.71
C GLN A 246 -25.49 19.57 -2.31
N LYS A 247 -24.33 20.20 -2.12
CA LYS A 247 -23.66 20.37 -0.81
C LYS A 247 -24.06 21.68 -0.11
N GLY A 248 -25.02 22.43 -0.64
CA GLY A 248 -25.45 23.71 -0.10
C GLY A 248 -24.42 24.84 -0.27
N LEU A 249 -23.51 24.74 -1.24
CA LEU A 249 -22.47 25.72 -1.52
C LEU A 249 -22.78 26.50 -2.80
N SER A 250 -22.53 27.81 -2.78
CA SER A 250 -22.57 28.65 -3.97
C SER A 250 -21.15 28.81 -4.57
N GLU A 251 -21.10 29.21 -5.86
CA GLU A 251 -19.82 29.61 -6.49
C GLU A 251 -19.12 30.75 -5.70
N TYR A 252 -19.91 31.67 -5.14
CA TYR A 252 -19.35 32.73 -4.30
C TYR A 252 -18.65 32.20 -3.06
N ASP A 253 -19.26 31.22 -2.35
CA ASP A 253 -18.65 30.64 -1.17
C ASP A 253 -17.31 29.95 -1.49
N ILE A 254 -17.28 29.21 -2.61
CA ILE A 254 -16.08 28.52 -3.10
C ILE A 254 -15.01 29.53 -3.50
N ALA A 255 -15.36 30.55 -4.31
CA ALA A 255 -14.43 31.55 -4.81
C ALA A 255 -13.80 32.39 -3.67
N LYS A 256 -14.56 32.63 -2.59
CA LYS A 256 -14.11 33.39 -1.42
C LYS A 256 -13.49 32.53 -0.31
N GLY A 257 -13.45 31.20 -0.48
CA GLY A 257 -12.91 30.30 0.55
C GLY A 257 -13.66 30.44 1.88
N LYS A 258 -14.99 30.51 1.85
CA LYS A 258 -15.80 30.63 3.07
C LYS A 258 -15.57 29.44 3.99
N PRO A 259 -15.73 29.57 5.33
CA PRO A 259 -15.53 28.48 6.29
C PRO A 259 -16.40 27.23 6.02
N THR A 260 -17.50 27.38 5.29
CA THR A 260 -18.36 26.28 4.81
C THR A 260 -17.67 25.43 3.74
N VAL A 261 -16.70 25.94 3.02
CA VAL A 261 -15.88 25.23 2.04
C VAL A 261 -14.70 24.58 2.75
N THR A 262 -14.98 23.53 3.50
CA THR A 262 -13.99 22.81 4.29
C THR A 262 -12.96 22.06 3.42
N ASN A 263 -11.83 21.69 3.99
CA ASN A 263 -10.87 20.83 3.30
C ASN A 263 -11.48 19.47 2.95
N GLU A 264 -12.37 18.98 3.81
CA GLU A 264 -13.07 17.71 3.61
C GLU A 264 -13.97 17.74 2.36
N ILE A 265 -14.77 18.79 2.21
CA ILE A 265 -15.58 19.01 0.98
C ILE A 265 -14.70 19.06 -0.27
N LYS A 266 -13.52 19.66 -0.20
CA LYS A 266 -12.57 19.70 -1.32
C LYS A 266 -12.01 18.32 -1.66
N LYS A 267 -11.71 17.50 -0.65
CA LYS A 267 -11.31 16.11 -0.83
C LYS A 267 -12.42 15.27 -1.43
N GLU A 268 -13.65 15.45 -0.93
CA GLU A 268 -14.82 14.77 -1.46
C GLU A 268 -15.06 15.12 -2.94
N PHE A 269 -14.91 16.40 -3.33
CA PHE A 269 -14.98 16.78 -4.74
C PHE A 269 -13.89 16.12 -5.59
N ALA A 270 -12.65 16.04 -5.09
CA ALA A 270 -11.57 15.32 -5.76
C ALA A 270 -11.92 13.83 -5.94
N GLY A 271 -12.54 13.21 -4.93
CA GLY A 271 -13.10 11.87 -5.01
C GLY A 271 -14.22 11.72 -6.05
N TYR A 272 -15.12 12.68 -6.12
CA TYR A 272 -16.18 12.72 -7.13
C TYR A 272 -15.62 12.76 -8.56
N LEU A 273 -14.57 13.55 -8.80
CA LEU A 273 -13.85 13.55 -10.08
C LEU A 273 -13.20 12.20 -10.37
N ALA A 274 -12.59 11.58 -9.36
CA ALA A 274 -11.93 10.27 -9.49
C ALA A 274 -12.94 9.17 -9.78
N GLU A 275 -14.08 9.15 -9.07
CA GLU A 275 -15.17 8.19 -9.29
C GLU A 275 -15.69 8.27 -10.72
N HIS A 276 -15.97 9.48 -11.20
CA HIS A 276 -16.41 9.68 -12.59
C HIS A 276 -15.36 9.22 -13.60
N TYR A 277 -14.08 9.56 -13.36
CA TYR A 277 -12.99 9.13 -14.22
C TYR A 277 -12.87 7.59 -14.28
N PHE A 278 -12.75 6.95 -13.13
CA PHE A 278 -12.48 5.52 -13.08
C PHE A 278 -13.66 4.71 -13.64
N SER A 279 -14.91 5.08 -13.33
CA SER A 279 -16.09 4.39 -13.85
C SER A 279 -16.23 4.52 -15.38
N VAL A 280 -15.99 5.70 -15.94
CA VAL A 280 -16.03 5.92 -17.39
C VAL A 280 -14.91 5.15 -18.10
N VAL A 281 -13.70 5.17 -17.54
CA VAL A 281 -12.55 4.49 -18.14
C VAL A 281 -12.67 2.98 -18.02
N GLU A 282 -13.11 2.45 -16.88
CA GLU A 282 -13.38 1.01 -16.73
C GLU A 282 -14.37 0.52 -17.80
N LYS A 283 -15.51 1.20 -17.94
CA LYS A 283 -16.53 0.87 -18.95
C LYS A 283 -15.94 0.86 -20.37
N ALA A 284 -15.11 1.86 -20.71
CA ALA A 284 -14.46 1.96 -22.01
C ALA A 284 -13.45 0.82 -22.25
N VAL A 285 -12.65 0.50 -21.23
CA VAL A 285 -11.65 -0.58 -21.28
C VAL A 285 -12.34 -1.92 -21.42
N ARG A 286 -13.31 -2.25 -20.55
CA ARG A 286 -14.01 -3.55 -20.55
C ARG A 286 -14.81 -3.80 -21.82
N ALA A 287 -15.26 -2.77 -22.52
CA ALA A 287 -15.92 -2.90 -23.82
C ALA A 287 -14.97 -3.39 -24.94
N VAL A 288 -13.66 -3.28 -24.76
CA VAL A 288 -12.62 -3.64 -25.75
C VAL A 288 -11.78 -4.83 -25.28
N ASP A 289 -11.47 -4.86 -24.00
CA ASP A 289 -10.61 -5.84 -23.35
C ASP A 289 -11.20 -6.22 -21.98
N SER A 290 -11.82 -7.37 -21.94
CA SER A 290 -12.51 -7.88 -20.74
C SER A 290 -11.62 -8.80 -19.88
N VAL A 291 -10.41 -9.14 -20.34
CA VAL A 291 -9.56 -10.17 -19.71
C VAL A 291 -8.34 -9.61 -18.99
N HIS A 292 -7.72 -8.54 -19.50
CA HIS A 292 -6.53 -7.99 -18.85
C HIS A 292 -6.89 -7.08 -17.67
N LEU A 293 -5.95 -6.98 -16.73
CA LEU A 293 -6.12 -6.17 -15.52
C LEU A 293 -6.19 -4.68 -15.83
N ILE A 294 -7.08 -3.97 -15.15
CA ILE A 294 -7.06 -2.51 -15.05
C ILE A 294 -6.21 -2.15 -13.83
N LEU A 295 -5.06 -1.52 -14.07
CA LEU A 295 -4.07 -1.21 -13.05
C LEU A 295 -4.18 0.24 -12.54
N GLY A 296 -5.18 1.00 -12.99
CA GLY A 296 -5.45 2.35 -12.55
C GLY A 296 -4.46 3.40 -13.06
N SER A 297 -4.46 4.57 -12.41
CA SER A 297 -3.79 5.80 -12.87
C SER A 297 -2.50 6.14 -12.13
N ARG A 298 -1.93 5.20 -11.40
CA ARG A 298 -0.63 5.38 -10.70
C ARG A 298 -0.67 6.56 -9.73
N LEU A 299 -1.56 6.50 -8.74
CA LEU A 299 -1.84 7.59 -7.80
C LEU A 299 -0.55 8.11 -7.13
N HIS A 300 -0.37 9.43 -7.11
CA HIS A 300 0.82 10.08 -6.54
C HIS A 300 0.46 11.27 -5.65
N GLY A 301 1.26 11.52 -4.63
CA GLY A 301 1.14 12.70 -3.78
C GLY A 301 -0.19 12.80 -3.04
N ARG A 302 -0.87 13.97 -3.11
CA ARG A 302 -2.15 14.21 -2.42
C ARG A 302 -3.30 13.28 -2.85
N PRO A 303 -3.50 12.97 -4.13
CA PRO A 303 -4.49 11.97 -4.57
C PRO A 303 -4.37 10.63 -3.85
N ARG A 304 -3.14 10.12 -3.69
CA ARG A 304 -2.87 8.87 -2.98
C ARG A 304 -3.23 8.93 -1.49
N ALA A 305 -3.15 10.11 -0.88
CA ALA A 305 -3.49 10.35 0.52
C ALA A 305 -4.96 10.77 0.73
N ASN A 306 -5.76 10.81 -0.34
CA ASN A 306 -7.18 11.13 -0.29
C ASN A 306 -8.01 9.85 -0.38
N MET A 307 -8.64 9.48 0.72
CA MET A 307 -9.46 8.27 0.84
C MET A 307 -10.58 8.17 -0.21
N TYR A 308 -11.23 9.27 -0.57
CA TYR A 308 -12.28 9.27 -1.60
C TYR A 308 -11.73 8.90 -2.97
N VAL A 309 -10.52 9.41 -3.30
CA VAL A 309 -9.84 9.06 -4.56
C VAL A 309 -9.39 7.60 -4.57
N VAL A 310 -8.85 7.12 -3.45
CA VAL A 310 -8.39 5.74 -3.32
C VAL A 310 -9.57 4.77 -3.41
N LYS A 311 -10.69 5.04 -2.74
CA LYS A 311 -11.92 4.24 -2.84
C LYS A 311 -12.47 4.18 -4.27
N ALA A 312 -12.50 5.33 -4.96
CA ALA A 312 -12.91 5.38 -6.36
C ALA A 312 -11.99 4.52 -7.26
N SER A 313 -10.67 4.56 -7.04
CA SER A 313 -9.75 3.68 -7.74
C SER A 313 -10.06 2.20 -7.47
N HIS A 314 -10.24 1.82 -6.21
CA HIS A 314 -10.54 0.43 -5.84
C HIS A 314 -11.85 -0.09 -6.42
N ALA A 315 -12.88 0.74 -6.51
CA ALA A 315 -14.18 0.33 -7.05
C ALA A 315 -14.13 -0.05 -8.54
N HIS A 316 -13.15 0.47 -9.28
CA HIS A 316 -13.10 0.42 -10.74
C HIS A 316 -11.79 -0.13 -11.33
N THR A 317 -10.88 -0.63 -10.49
CA THR A 317 -9.62 -1.24 -10.94
C THR A 317 -9.41 -2.61 -10.32
N ASP A 318 -8.73 -3.51 -11.02
CA ASP A 318 -8.40 -4.83 -10.47
C ASP A 318 -7.20 -4.75 -9.52
N VAL A 319 -6.32 -3.77 -9.72
CA VAL A 319 -5.16 -3.49 -8.86
C VAL A 319 -5.02 -1.99 -8.73
N THR A 320 -4.92 -1.49 -7.50
CA THR A 320 -4.60 -0.07 -7.30
C THR A 320 -3.10 0.16 -7.40
N SER A 321 -2.71 1.01 -8.35
CA SER A 321 -1.31 1.39 -8.56
C SER A 321 -0.98 2.73 -7.91
N VAL A 322 0.20 2.81 -7.28
CA VAL A 322 0.70 4.02 -6.62
C VAL A 322 2.14 4.31 -7.00
N ASN A 323 2.47 5.59 -7.20
CA ASN A 323 3.85 6.07 -7.34
C ASN A 323 4.31 6.65 -6.01
N PHE A 324 5.49 6.24 -5.54
CA PHE A 324 5.91 6.46 -4.17
C PHE A 324 7.30 7.08 -4.05
N TYR A 325 7.37 8.36 -3.62
CA TYR A 325 8.61 9.11 -3.53
C TYR A 325 8.78 9.96 -2.26
N ASP A 326 7.68 10.26 -1.56
CA ASP A 326 7.62 11.28 -0.52
C ASP A 326 7.95 10.77 0.89
N LYS A 327 8.01 9.46 1.10
CA LYS A 327 8.33 8.85 2.38
C LYS A 327 9.52 7.90 2.25
N TYR A 328 10.23 7.72 3.35
CA TYR A 328 11.35 6.77 3.40
C TYR A 328 10.88 5.32 3.36
N GLN A 329 9.78 5.00 4.02
CA GLN A 329 9.24 3.64 4.16
C GLN A 329 7.83 3.54 3.61
N PRO A 330 7.42 2.36 3.10
CA PRO A 330 6.09 2.14 2.54
C PRO A 330 4.96 1.95 3.57
N ASN A 331 5.19 2.15 4.87
CA ASN A 331 4.17 1.98 5.91
C ASN A 331 2.89 2.78 5.64
N ASP A 332 3.05 4.01 5.14
CA ASP A 332 1.89 4.82 4.73
C ASP A 332 1.18 4.24 3.49
N GLN A 333 1.87 3.40 2.71
CA GLN A 333 1.30 2.71 1.55
C GLN A 333 0.52 1.47 1.97
N ILE A 334 1.03 0.77 2.97
CA ILE A 334 0.34 -0.37 3.57
C ILE A 334 -0.99 0.10 4.15
N ALA A 335 -1.01 1.25 4.82
CA ALA A 335 -2.23 1.87 5.29
C ALA A 335 -3.23 2.19 4.15
N LEU A 336 -2.72 2.61 2.98
CA LEU A 336 -3.56 2.86 1.80
C LEU A 336 -4.31 1.63 1.32
N ALA A 337 -3.62 0.50 1.21
CA ALA A 337 -4.23 -0.75 0.77
C ALA A 337 -5.36 -1.20 1.70
N THR A 338 -5.22 -0.89 2.98
CA THR A 338 -6.16 -1.26 4.02
C THR A 338 -7.34 -0.30 4.16
N TRP A 339 -7.22 0.97 3.75
CA TRP A 339 -8.37 1.90 3.73
C TRP A 339 -9.51 1.44 2.84
N THR A 340 -9.25 0.55 1.96
CA THR A 340 -10.15 0.11 0.93
C THR A 340 -10.53 -1.36 1.06
N LEU A 341 -10.31 -1.93 2.24
CA LEU A 341 -10.86 -3.22 2.60
C LEU A 341 -10.40 -4.34 1.67
N ASP A 342 -9.09 -4.66 1.76
CA ASP A 342 -8.62 -5.91 1.21
C ASP A 342 -8.60 -5.96 -0.33
N HIS A 343 -7.98 -4.96 -0.94
CA HIS A 343 -7.80 -4.88 -2.38
C HIS A 343 -6.32 -5.04 -2.77
N PRO A 344 -5.98 -5.70 -3.88
CA PRO A 344 -4.59 -5.84 -4.30
C PRO A 344 -4.01 -4.51 -4.77
N CYS A 345 -2.77 -4.23 -4.39
CA CYS A 345 -2.05 -3.01 -4.70
C CYS A 345 -0.71 -3.29 -5.37
N MET A 346 -0.17 -2.28 -6.05
CA MET A 346 1.16 -2.33 -6.66
C MET A 346 1.85 -0.97 -6.54
N VAL A 347 3.11 -0.95 -6.09
CA VAL A 347 3.95 0.26 -6.20
C VAL A 347 4.54 0.30 -7.60
N THR A 348 4.21 1.31 -8.39
CA THR A 348 4.52 1.35 -9.81
C THR A 348 5.59 2.36 -10.20
N GLU A 349 6.02 3.19 -9.25
CA GLU A 349 7.27 3.95 -9.30
C GLU A 349 7.81 4.19 -7.91
N PHE A 350 9.09 3.90 -7.71
CA PHE A 350 9.85 4.26 -6.52
C PHE A 350 11.34 4.20 -6.81
N TYR A 351 12.12 5.06 -6.18
CA TYR A 351 13.58 5.07 -6.19
C TYR A 351 14.13 5.89 -5.02
N ILE A 352 15.41 5.70 -4.77
CA ILE A 352 16.23 6.57 -3.92
C ILE A 352 17.53 6.91 -4.67
N LYS A 353 18.11 8.08 -4.41
CA LYS A 353 19.26 8.62 -5.15
C LYS A 353 20.54 8.60 -4.32
N ASP A 354 21.68 8.32 -4.93
CA ASP A 354 22.99 8.52 -4.30
C ASP A 354 23.39 9.99 -4.45
N ILE A 355 23.67 10.67 -3.33
CA ILE A 355 24.08 12.09 -3.30
C ILE A 355 25.45 12.30 -3.92
N ASN A 356 26.34 11.30 -3.87
CA ASN A 356 27.70 11.37 -4.38
C ASN A 356 27.77 11.15 -5.89
N TYR A 357 26.66 10.80 -6.53
CA TYR A 357 26.59 10.72 -7.98
C TYR A 357 26.79 12.11 -8.59
N GLN A 358 27.81 12.23 -9.45
CA GLN A 358 28.18 13.50 -10.10
C GLN A 358 27.18 13.85 -11.20
N ALA A 359 26.03 14.31 -10.83
CA ALA A 359 25.02 14.74 -11.77
C ALA A 359 24.99 16.25 -11.91
N SER A 360 24.73 16.71 -13.15
CA SER A 360 24.55 18.13 -13.44
C SER A 360 23.28 18.71 -12.83
N SER A 361 22.31 17.87 -12.47
CA SER A 361 21.11 18.24 -11.73
C SER A 361 20.64 17.12 -10.82
N GLN A 362 20.12 17.49 -9.67
CA GLN A 362 19.50 16.56 -8.71
C GLN A 362 17.96 16.61 -8.81
N SER A 363 17.45 16.70 -10.04
CA SER A 363 16.04 16.84 -10.34
C SER A 363 15.21 15.60 -9.93
N GLY A 364 13.91 15.81 -9.77
CA GLY A 364 12.93 14.79 -9.46
C GLY A 364 12.76 14.55 -7.95
N ALA A 365 11.61 13.93 -7.62
CA ALA A 365 11.23 13.56 -6.28
C ALA A 365 12.16 12.49 -5.68
N GLY A 366 11.85 12.02 -4.49
CA GLY A 366 12.58 10.94 -3.82
C GLY A 366 13.72 11.39 -2.92
N TRP A 367 14.10 10.50 -2.04
CA TRP A 367 15.10 10.70 -1.01
C TRP A 367 16.52 10.46 -1.54
N TYR A 368 17.50 10.76 -0.69
CA TYR A 368 18.94 10.59 -0.97
C TYR A 368 19.57 9.68 0.07
N VAL A 369 20.57 8.92 -0.36
CA VAL A 369 21.48 8.12 0.45
C VAL A 369 22.92 8.44 0.11
N LYS A 370 23.89 7.80 0.78
CA LYS A 370 25.32 8.10 0.63
C LYS A 370 26.05 7.21 -0.38
N SER A 371 25.47 6.09 -0.80
CA SER A 371 26.14 5.14 -1.70
C SER A 371 25.15 4.31 -2.53
N GLN A 372 25.67 3.61 -3.53
CA GLN A 372 24.89 2.66 -4.32
C GLN A 372 24.49 1.42 -3.48
N ALA A 373 25.31 1.02 -2.51
CA ALA A 373 24.97 -0.02 -1.55
C ALA A 373 23.77 0.38 -0.69
N ASP A 374 23.74 1.63 -0.19
CA ASP A 374 22.59 2.13 0.59
C ASP A 374 21.30 2.18 -0.25
N ARG A 375 21.41 2.43 -1.57
CA ARG A 375 20.26 2.31 -2.50
C ARG A 375 19.73 0.89 -2.53
N GLY A 376 20.62 -0.11 -2.56
CA GLY A 376 20.29 -1.53 -2.50
C GLY A 376 19.61 -1.90 -1.18
N TYR A 377 20.16 -1.51 -0.05
CA TYR A 377 19.59 -1.77 1.27
C TYR A 377 18.20 -1.13 1.44
N TRP A 378 18.02 0.09 0.94
CA TRP A 378 16.71 0.74 0.92
C TRP A 378 15.70 -0.01 0.05
N TYR A 379 16.12 -0.54 -1.10
CA TYR A 379 15.27 -1.36 -1.97
C TYR A 379 14.80 -2.62 -1.25
N GLU A 380 15.71 -3.35 -0.61
CA GLU A 380 15.37 -4.54 0.17
C GLU A 380 14.37 -4.18 1.28
N ASN A 381 14.69 -3.17 2.10
CA ASN A 381 13.82 -2.70 3.19
C ASN A 381 12.40 -2.34 2.70
N THR A 382 12.31 -1.67 1.57
CA THR A 382 11.01 -1.28 0.98
C THR A 382 10.24 -2.51 0.53
N CYS A 383 10.86 -3.39 -0.24
CA CYS A 383 10.18 -4.55 -0.81
C CYS A 383 9.82 -5.61 0.25
N LEU A 384 10.64 -5.78 1.29
CA LEU A 384 10.31 -6.64 2.44
C LEU A 384 9.01 -6.18 3.11
N GLN A 385 8.81 -4.87 3.31
CA GLN A 385 7.58 -4.34 3.90
C GLN A 385 6.37 -4.54 2.98
N LEU A 386 6.54 -4.38 1.66
CA LEU A 386 5.48 -4.67 0.71
C LEU A 386 5.08 -6.15 0.75
N LEU A 387 6.04 -7.08 0.81
CA LEU A 387 5.76 -8.52 0.94
C LEU A 387 5.06 -8.86 2.26
N ALA A 388 5.50 -8.27 3.36
CA ALA A 388 4.92 -8.51 4.68
C ALA A 388 3.45 -8.05 4.77
N SER A 389 3.05 -7.04 3.99
CA SER A 389 1.67 -6.51 3.97
C SER A 389 0.62 -7.47 3.42
N LYS A 390 1.03 -8.49 2.64
CA LYS A 390 0.16 -9.49 1.97
C LYS A 390 -0.82 -8.93 0.92
N CYS A 391 -0.89 -7.61 0.73
CA CYS A 391 -1.79 -6.96 -0.24
C CYS A 391 -1.07 -6.43 -1.48
N TYR A 392 0.24 -6.24 -1.43
CA TYR A 392 1.00 -5.80 -2.59
C TYR A 392 1.40 -6.99 -3.46
N VAL A 393 0.84 -7.02 -4.69
CA VAL A 393 1.10 -8.06 -5.70
C VAL A 393 2.36 -7.79 -6.52
N GLY A 394 3.09 -6.74 -6.20
CA GLY A 394 4.39 -6.44 -6.82
C GLY A 394 4.78 -4.98 -6.79
N TRP A 395 5.86 -4.69 -7.49
CA TRP A 395 6.46 -3.35 -7.62
C TRP A 395 7.16 -3.15 -8.95
N GLN A 396 7.33 -1.87 -9.36
CA GLN A 396 8.07 -1.46 -10.56
C GLN A 396 9.09 -0.40 -10.17
N TYR A 397 10.39 -0.76 -10.20
CA TYR A 397 11.47 0.16 -9.88
C TYR A 397 11.63 1.22 -10.96
N PHE A 398 11.65 2.48 -10.62
CA PHE A 398 11.87 3.59 -11.54
C PHE A 398 13.31 4.10 -11.37
N ARG A 399 14.22 3.79 -12.28
CA ARG A 399 14.06 3.29 -13.63
C ARG A 399 15.26 2.43 -14.06
N TYR A 400 15.28 1.96 -15.32
CA TYR A 400 16.39 1.17 -15.83
C TYR A 400 17.69 1.98 -15.87
N MET A 401 17.74 3.08 -16.61
CA MET A 401 18.92 3.90 -16.83
C MET A 401 18.76 5.27 -16.16
N ASP A 402 19.85 5.86 -15.70
CA ASP A 402 19.86 7.22 -15.17
C ASP A 402 19.21 8.22 -16.12
N ASP A 403 18.72 9.31 -15.55
CA ASP A 403 18.08 10.38 -16.31
C ASP A 403 19.15 11.24 -17.01
N SER A 404 18.97 11.51 -18.30
CA SER A 404 19.85 12.40 -19.07
C SER A 404 19.91 13.83 -18.52
N GLY A 405 18.92 14.23 -17.71
CA GLY A 405 18.96 15.45 -16.89
C GLY A 405 19.89 15.38 -15.67
N GLY A 406 20.62 14.27 -15.50
CA GLY A 406 21.66 14.11 -14.48
C GLY A 406 21.22 13.57 -13.14
N SER A 407 20.07 12.91 -13.04
CA SER A 407 19.55 12.37 -11.79
C SER A 407 19.82 10.86 -11.67
N ASN A 408 20.40 10.44 -10.53
CA ASN A 408 20.73 9.03 -10.25
C ASN A 408 19.48 8.23 -9.85
N LYS A 409 18.70 7.79 -10.83
CA LYS A 409 17.49 6.97 -10.65
C LYS A 409 17.66 5.55 -11.16
N GLY A 410 18.61 5.35 -12.08
CA GLY A 410 18.82 4.10 -12.79
C GLY A 410 19.41 2.98 -11.96
N ILE A 411 19.27 1.76 -12.47
CA ILE A 411 20.09 0.61 -12.06
C ILE A 411 21.38 0.51 -12.86
N VAL A 412 21.46 1.30 -13.95
CA VAL A 412 22.67 1.52 -14.75
C VAL A 412 22.90 3.01 -14.98
N THR A 413 24.16 3.38 -15.26
CA THR A 413 24.56 4.73 -15.70
C THR A 413 24.01 5.04 -17.08
N LEU A 414 24.20 6.30 -17.55
CA LEU A 414 23.91 6.69 -18.93
C LEU A 414 24.75 5.90 -19.97
N ASP A 415 25.96 5.47 -19.59
CA ASP A 415 26.82 4.60 -20.41
C ASP A 415 26.52 3.10 -20.20
N LYS A 416 25.37 2.77 -19.59
CA LYS A 416 24.89 1.41 -19.32
C LYS A 416 25.81 0.58 -18.43
N LYS A 417 26.64 1.21 -17.60
CA LYS A 417 27.39 0.51 -16.55
C LYS A 417 26.49 0.19 -15.38
N GLU A 418 26.45 -1.07 -15.03
CA GLU A 418 25.67 -1.60 -13.90
C GLU A 418 26.17 -1.02 -12.56
N TYR A 419 25.23 -0.61 -11.70
CA TYR A 419 25.49 -0.30 -10.29
C TYR A 419 25.49 -1.61 -9.47
N LYS A 420 26.59 -2.35 -9.54
CA LYS A 420 26.68 -3.74 -9.02
C LYS A 420 26.29 -3.89 -7.55
N ASP A 421 26.67 -2.93 -6.70
CA ASP A 421 26.34 -2.99 -5.27
C ASP A 421 24.81 -2.95 -5.09
N MET A 422 24.13 -2.06 -5.82
CA MET A 422 22.68 -1.94 -5.80
C MET A 422 21.99 -3.17 -6.41
N THR A 423 22.42 -3.59 -7.60
CA THR A 423 21.78 -4.73 -8.30
C THR A 423 22.02 -6.06 -7.59
N SER A 424 23.09 -6.19 -6.80
CA SER A 424 23.33 -7.37 -5.96
C SER A 424 22.27 -7.47 -4.84
N SER A 425 21.98 -6.37 -4.14
CA SER A 425 20.91 -6.34 -3.14
C SER A 425 19.53 -6.58 -3.78
N MET A 426 19.28 -5.99 -4.96
CA MET A 426 18.05 -6.27 -5.70
C MET A 426 17.90 -7.76 -6.01
N ARG A 427 18.97 -8.40 -6.47
CA ARG A 427 18.98 -9.84 -6.75
C ARG A 427 18.71 -10.65 -5.50
N GLU A 428 19.40 -10.33 -4.40
CA GLU A 428 19.25 -11.04 -3.12
C GLU A 428 17.78 -11.07 -2.69
N LEU A 429 17.11 -9.95 -2.68
CA LEU A 429 15.68 -9.89 -2.35
C LEU A 429 14.81 -10.59 -3.41
N ASN A 430 15.00 -10.25 -4.67
CA ASN A 430 14.12 -10.73 -5.74
C ASN A 430 14.17 -12.27 -5.89
N GLU A 431 15.31 -12.89 -5.63
CA GLU A 431 15.43 -14.35 -5.63
C GLU A 431 14.65 -14.98 -4.47
N GLN A 432 14.63 -14.35 -3.29
CA GLN A 432 14.01 -14.88 -2.09
C GLN A 432 12.50 -14.58 -1.96
N VAL A 433 11.89 -13.91 -2.93
CA VAL A 433 10.53 -13.35 -2.80
C VAL A 433 9.50 -14.38 -2.35
N TYR A 434 9.53 -15.60 -2.88
CA TYR A 434 8.55 -16.64 -2.50
C TYR A 434 8.87 -17.30 -1.18
N ALA A 435 10.15 -17.52 -0.87
CA ALA A 435 10.55 -17.98 0.46
C ALA A 435 10.19 -16.96 1.55
N LEU A 436 10.31 -15.67 1.25
CA LEU A 436 9.85 -14.59 2.13
C LEU A 436 8.32 -14.55 2.27
N CYS A 437 7.58 -14.77 1.18
CA CYS A 437 6.12 -14.90 1.27
C CYS A 437 5.73 -16.07 2.20
N ASP A 438 6.30 -17.24 2.00
CA ASP A 438 6.05 -18.42 2.85
C ASP A 438 6.43 -18.14 4.31
N PHE A 439 7.55 -17.47 4.54
CA PHE A 439 7.98 -17.07 5.87
C PHE A 439 6.98 -16.13 6.54
N TYR A 440 6.61 -15.04 5.89
CA TYR A 440 5.64 -14.08 6.44
C TYR A 440 4.27 -14.71 6.63
N ASP A 441 3.84 -15.60 5.75
CA ASP A 441 2.53 -16.25 5.84
C ASP A 441 2.52 -17.29 6.98
N SER A 442 3.66 -17.91 7.29
CA SER A 442 3.80 -18.86 8.39
C SER A 442 4.03 -18.22 9.75
N THR A 443 4.63 -17.03 9.80
CA THR A 443 5.00 -16.33 11.06
C THR A 443 4.04 -15.22 11.46
N CYS A 444 3.19 -14.76 10.53
CA CYS A 444 2.17 -13.76 10.84
C CYS A 444 1.01 -14.41 11.61
N ARG A 445 0.56 -13.75 12.66
CA ARG A 445 -0.59 -14.16 13.48
C ARG A 445 -1.64 -13.08 13.53
N ASP A 446 -2.89 -13.50 13.44
CA ASP A 446 -4.05 -12.65 13.72
C ASP A 446 -4.48 -12.85 15.17
N THR A 447 -4.68 -11.75 15.85
CA THR A 447 -5.19 -11.76 17.23
C THR A 447 -6.30 -10.73 17.37
N VAL A 448 -7.41 -11.14 17.96
CA VAL A 448 -8.51 -10.24 18.31
C VAL A 448 -8.30 -9.74 19.74
N CYS A 449 -7.97 -8.46 19.85
CA CYS A 449 -7.86 -7.79 21.14
C CYS A 449 -9.22 -7.29 21.61
N SER A 450 -9.59 -7.64 22.83
CA SER A 450 -10.80 -7.11 23.47
C SER A 450 -10.53 -5.72 24.06
N PRO A 451 -11.50 -4.81 24.03
CA PRO A 451 -11.32 -3.51 24.66
C PRO A 451 -11.26 -3.66 26.19
N ILE A 452 -10.29 -2.98 26.79
CA ILE A 452 -10.12 -2.91 28.25
C ILE A 452 -11.15 -1.92 28.83
N GLN A 453 -11.30 -0.78 28.14
CA GLN A 453 -12.13 0.33 28.63
C GLN A 453 -12.68 1.14 27.45
N THR A 454 -13.91 1.63 27.62
CA THR A 454 -14.53 2.63 26.73
C THR A 454 -15.09 3.77 27.56
N SER A 455 -15.11 4.98 27.02
CA SER A 455 -15.78 6.13 27.65
C SER A 455 -16.31 7.10 26.61
N LYS A 456 -17.28 7.93 27.03
CA LYS A 456 -17.66 9.15 26.32
C LYS A 456 -16.78 10.29 26.81
N ALA A 457 -16.35 11.18 25.90
CA ALA A 457 -15.67 12.40 26.26
C ALA A 457 -16.39 13.59 25.61
N THR A 458 -16.67 14.62 26.38
CA THR A 458 -17.06 15.93 25.83
C THR A 458 -15.85 16.85 25.81
N ILE A 459 -15.81 17.80 24.88
CA ILE A 459 -14.66 18.75 24.74
C ILE A 459 -14.46 19.59 26.01
N LEU A 460 -15.51 19.80 26.81
CA LEU A 460 -15.50 20.67 27.99
C LEU A 460 -15.69 19.93 29.31
N ALA A 461 -16.13 18.68 29.32
CA ALA A 461 -16.35 17.89 30.51
C ALA A 461 -15.38 16.71 30.58
N SER A 462 -14.69 16.59 31.69
CA SER A 462 -13.57 15.68 31.86
C SER A 462 -13.92 14.24 32.17
N LYS A 463 -15.18 13.84 32.31
CA LYS A 463 -15.55 12.43 32.52
C LYS A 463 -16.98 12.18 32.12
N ASP A 464 -17.17 11.06 31.46
CA ASP A 464 -18.46 10.52 31.17
C ASP A 464 -18.64 9.05 31.50
N ASP A 465 -19.88 8.71 31.61
CA ASP A 465 -20.47 7.51 32.09
C ASP A 465 -19.88 6.22 31.53
N ALA A 466 -18.93 5.65 32.28
CA ALA A 466 -18.38 4.33 32.03
C ALA A 466 -19.41 3.19 32.22
N SER A 467 -20.67 3.50 32.61
CA SER A 467 -21.75 2.53 32.88
C SER A 467 -22.64 2.27 31.66
N SER A 468 -22.62 3.12 30.64
CA SER A 468 -23.54 3.01 29.49
C SER A 468 -23.15 1.87 28.54
N GLU A 469 -24.12 1.14 28.03
CA GLU A 469 -23.92 0.13 26.97
C GLU A 469 -23.49 0.73 25.63
N THR A 470 -23.67 2.04 25.44
CA THR A 470 -23.30 2.75 24.24
C THR A 470 -22.45 3.98 24.52
N MET A 471 -21.64 4.36 23.56
CA MET A 471 -20.86 5.60 23.55
C MET A 471 -21.23 6.43 22.31
N ALA A 472 -21.51 7.73 22.51
CA ALA A 472 -21.97 8.62 21.47
C ALA A 472 -20.83 9.44 20.87
N VAL A 473 -20.90 9.66 19.57
CA VAL A 473 -20.05 10.60 18.83
C VAL A 473 -20.94 11.62 18.13
N CYS A 474 -20.68 12.89 18.32
CA CYS A 474 -21.47 13.97 17.74
C CYS A 474 -20.61 15.21 17.47
N TYR A 475 -20.74 15.81 16.30
CA TYR A 475 -20.24 17.15 16.04
C TYR A 475 -21.40 18.14 15.95
N ALA A 476 -21.48 19.01 16.94
CA ALA A 476 -22.44 20.10 16.96
C ALA A 476 -21.73 21.46 16.79
N ARG A 477 -22.44 22.49 16.28
CA ARG A 477 -21.90 23.85 16.15
C ARG A 477 -21.48 24.41 17.52
N SER A 478 -22.27 24.13 18.57
CA SER A 478 -21.87 24.44 19.95
C SER A 478 -20.82 23.44 20.44
N SER A 479 -19.70 23.94 20.94
CA SER A 479 -18.62 23.10 21.50
C SER A 479 -19.10 22.30 22.73
N SER A 480 -20.05 22.81 23.50
CA SER A 480 -20.62 22.14 24.66
C SER A 480 -21.44 20.87 24.33
N SER A 481 -21.94 20.77 23.09
CA SER A 481 -22.74 19.64 22.61
C SER A 481 -21.94 18.63 21.81
N ARG A 482 -20.62 18.85 21.62
CA ARG A 482 -19.76 17.91 20.90
C ARG A 482 -19.42 16.72 21.78
N LYS A 483 -19.56 15.51 21.22
CA LYS A 483 -19.24 14.25 21.89
C LYS A 483 -18.18 13.50 21.09
N SER A 484 -17.26 12.86 21.78
CA SER A 484 -16.33 11.90 21.21
C SER A 484 -16.33 10.63 22.04
N ALA A 485 -16.07 9.50 21.42
CA ALA A 485 -15.90 8.24 22.11
C ALA A 485 -14.41 7.93 22.28
N MET A 486 -14.07 7.20 23.34
CA MET A 486 -12.72 6.70 23.57
C MET A 486 -12.77 5.19 23.80
N VAL A 487 -11.81 4.49 23.22
CA VAL A 487 -11.65 3.05 23.40
C VAL A 487 -10.18 2.72 23.64
N GLN A 488 -9.91 1.87 24.62
CA GLN A 488 -8.56 1.40 24.93
C GLN A 488 -8.49 -0.11 24.80
N PHE A 489 -7.46 -0.59 24.13
CA PHE A 489 -7.15 -2.00 23.95
C PHE A 489 -5.82 -2.35 24.62
N ALA A 490 -5.74 -3.51 25.27
CA ALA A 490 -4.47 -4.12 25.58
C ALA A 490 -3.90 -4.74 24.30
N LEU A 491 -2.62 -4.60 24.09
CA LEU A 491 -1.91 -5.21 22.99
C LEU A 491 -1.14 -6.46 23.49
N PRO A 492 -1.00 -7.52 22.67
CA PRO A 492 -0.17 -8.66 23.04
C PRO A 492 1.26 -8.21 23.36
N GLN A 493 1.81 -8.72 24.45
CA GLN A 493 3.16 -8.32 24.92
C GLN A 493 4.28 -9.04 24.13
N ASP A 494 4.02 -10.27 23.70
CA ASP A 494 4.97 -11.13 22.98
C ASP A 494 4.83 -11.01 21.45
N ARG A 495 4.46 -9.81 20.97
CA ARG A 495 4.31 -9.56 19.53
C ARG A 495 5.59 -8.97 18.95
N GLY A 496 5.92 -9.39 17.74
CA GLY A 496 6.83 -8.69 16.86
C GLY A 496 6.16 -7.48 16.19
N PRO A 497 6.74 -6.97 15.10
CA PRO A 497 6.18 -5.82 14.36
C PRO A 497 4.72 -6.05 13.94
N ILE A 498 3.88 -5.05 14.15
CA ILE A 498 2.48 -5.07 13.68
C ILE A 498 2.47 -4.73 12.20
N LEU A 499 1.89 -5.61 11.40
CA LEU A 499 1.78 -5.47 9.95
C LEU A 499 0.45 -4.86 9.54
N HIS A 500 -0.62 -5.19 10.27
CA HIS A 500 -1.97 -4.70 10.01
C HIS A 500 -2.74 -4.56 11.32
N ALA A 501 -3.60 -3.55 11.42
CA ALA A 501 -4.48 -3.36 12.55
C ALA A 501 -5.84 -2.80 12.12
N GLU A 502 -6.90 -3.55 12.38
CA GLU A 502 -8.28 -3.21 12.04
C GLU A 502 -9.09 -2.96 13.32
N LEU A 503 -9.63 -1.76 13.46
CA LEU A 503 -10.60 -1.44 14.50
C LEU A 503 -12.00 -1.79 14.00
N LYS A 504 -12.68 -2.69 14.70
CA LYS A 504 -14.09 -3.01 14.47
C LYS A 504 -14.94 -2.39 15.55
N VAL A 505 -15.93 -1.59 15.15
CA VAL A 505 -16.94 -1.00 16.04
C VAL A 505 -18.34 -1.37 15.56
N ASN A 506 -19.24 -1.54 16.48
CA ASN A 506 -20.62 -1.89 16.15
C ASN A 506 -21.54 -0.69 16.43
N VAL A 507 -22.24 -0.22 15.41
CA VAL A 507 -23.15 0.92 15.49
C VAL A 507 -24.49 0.46 16.06
N ALA A 508 -24.84 0.97 17.24
CA ALA A 508 -26.09 0.67 17.92
C ALA A 508 -27.27 1.50 17.39
N SER A 509 -27.04 2.78 17.08
CA SER A 509 -28.01 3.66 16.45
C SER A 509 -27.34 4.84 15.73
N SER A 510 -28.00 5.34 14.69
CA SER A 510 -27.56 6.46 13.88
C SER A 510 -28.78 7.11 13.21
N ASP A 511 -28.62 8.32 12.68
CA ASP A 511 -29.61 9.01 11.87
C ASP A 511 -29.59 8.59 10.39
N ASN A 512 -28.78 7.60 10.05
CA ASN A 512 -28.53 7.10 8.69
C ASN A 512 -27.99 8.18 7.72
N ALA A 513 -27.46 9.28 8.22
CA ALA A 513 -26.83 10.30 7.43
C ALA A 513 -25.34 9.98 7.19
N PRO A 514 -24.71 10.55 6.17
CA PRO A 514 -23.27 10.50 6.03
C PRO A 514 -22.57 11.18 7.20
N HIS A 515 -21.65 10.50 7.84
CA HIS A 515 -20.84 11.04 8.92
C HIS A 515 -19.36 10.85 8.58
N HIS A 516 -18.60 11.93 8.71
CA HIS A 516 -17.15 11.84 8.65
C HIS A 516 -16.61 11.59 10.05
N LEU A 517 -15.90 10.49 10.25
CA LEU A 517 -15.24 10.18 11.51
C LEU A 517 -13.74 10.45 11.43
N LEU A 518 -13.21 10.98 12.51
CA LEU A 518 -11.78 11.14 12.73
C LEU A 518 -11.37 10.25 13.88
N PHE A 519 -10.38 9.40 13.64
CA PHE A 519 -9.72 8.64 14.68
C PHE A 519 -8.39 9.31 15.02
N SER A 520 -8.08 9.40 16.30
CA SER A 520 -6.80 9.91 16.79
C SER A 520 -6.28 9.05 17.93
N SER A 521 -4.96 8.85 18.00
CA SER A 521 -4.34 8.24 19.17
C SER A 521 -4.16 9.28 20.27
N VAL A 522 -4.31 8.85 21.53
CA VAL A 522 -4.13 9.67 22.72
C VAL A 522 -3.32 8.91 23.77
N ASN A 523 -2.67 9.62 24.69
CA ASN A 523 -1.80 9.02 25.71
C ASN A 523 -2.57 8.36 26.88
N GLY A 524 -3.80 7.94 26.67
CA GLY A 524 -4.66 7.27 27.65
C GLY A 524 -6.02 7.93 27.77
N MET A 525 -6.91 7.28 28.52
CA MET A 525 -8.33 7.63 28.62
C MET A 525 -8.60 9.03 29.23
N ASN A 526 -7.63 9.66 29.86
CA ASN A 526 -7.76 11.00 30.44
C ASN A 526 -7.23 12.12 29.53
N ASP A 527 -6.58 11.77 28.42
CA ASP A 527 -5.95 12.74 27.51
C ASP A 527 -6.91 13.11 26.37
N VAL A 528 -7.90 13.92 26.67
CA VAL A 528 -8.93 14.36 25.72
C VAL A 528 -8.50 15.57 24.85
N LYS A 529 -7.31 16.13 25.05
CA LYS A 529 -6.88 17.38 24.38
C LYS A 529 -5.71 17.22 23.43
N ASN A 530 -4.90 16.18 23.60
CA ASN A 530 -3.64 16.02 22.87
C ASN A 530 -3.75 14.92 21.83
N ASP A 531 -4.63 15.11 20.85
CA ASP A 531 -4.77 14.17 19.72
C ASP A 531 -3.48 14.10 18.91
N LYS A 532 -3.01 12.87 18.70
CA LYS A 532 -1.86 12.57 17.84
C LYS A 532 -2.32 11.68 16.68
N ASN A 533 -1.57 11.68 15.58
CA ASN A 533 -1.77 10.77 14.47
C ASN A 533 -3.25 10.68 14.03
N ARG A 534 -3.78 11.76 13.47
CA ARG A 534 -5.19 11.83 13.06
C ARG A 534 -5.38 11.17 11.70
N ILE A 535 -6.31 10.23 11.60
CA ILE A 535 -6.75 9.63 10.34
C ILE A 535 -8.26 9.86 10.20
N ALA A 536 -8.67 10.48 9.11
CA ALA A 536 -10.07 10.68 8.79
C ALA A 536 -10.58 9.48 8.00
N PHE A 537 -11.76 9.00 8.37
CA PHE A 537 -12.49 7.98 7.62
C PHE A 537 -13.81 8.59 7.17
N ASP A 538 -14.09 8.45 5.88
CA ASP A 538 -15.40 8.74 5.37
C ASP A 538 -16.29 7.55 5.50
N LEU A 539 -17.44 7.84 6.03
CA LEU A 539 -18.49 6.90 6.08
C LEU A 539 -19.62 7.39 5.20
N ASP A 540 -19.94 6.60 4.21
CA ASP A 540 -21.28 6.60 3.65
C ASP A 540 -22.30 6.58 4.77
N SER A 541 -23.58 6.77 4.48
CA SER A 541 -24.63 6.74 5.51
C SER A 541 -24.36 5.67 6.57
N ILE A 542 -24.14 6.09 7.82
CA ILE A 542 -23.90 5.15 8.91
C ILE A 542 -25.19 4.49 9.27
N THR A 543 -25.33 3.22 8.91
CA THR A 543 -26.40 2.34 9.37
C THR A 543 -25.95 1.53 10.59
N THR A 544 -26.90 0.95 11.31
CA THR A 544 -26.60 0.01 12.41
C THR A 544 -25.78 -1.19 11.94
N GLY A 545 -25.00 -1.77 12.84
CA GLY A 545 -24.17 -2.95 12.60
C GLY A 545 -22.66 -2.66 12.59
N TRP A 546 -21.90 -3.68 12.23
CA TRP A 546 -20.44 -3.64 12.26
C TRP A 546 -19.84 -2.71 11.21
N ARG A 547 -18.78 -2.00 11.62
CA ARG A 547 -17.92 -1.17 10.77
C ARG A 547 -16.46 -1.47 11.11
N SER A 548 -15.64 -1.48 10.08
CA SER A 548 -14.22 -1.78 10.16
C SER A 548 -13.38 -0.61 9.66
N TYR A 549 -12.30 -0.29 10.37
CA TYR A 549 -11.40 0.81 10.05
C TYR A 549 -9.97 0.36 10.21
N ASP A 550 -9.16 0.61 9.19
CA ASP A 550 -7.74 0.40 9.30
C ASP A 550 -7.09 1.49 10.16
N ILE A 551 -6.40 1.04 11.18
CA ILE A 551 -5.65 1.89 12.10
C ILE A 551 -4.18 1.48 12.20
N THR A 552 -3.66 0.77 11.21
CA THR A 552 -2.27 0.27 11.17
C THR A 552 -1.25 1.38 11.42
N ALA A 553 -1.48 2.57 10.84
CA ALA A 553 -0.60 3.72 11.02
C ALA A 553 -0.43 4.20 12.47
N TYR A 554 -1.36 3.86 13.37
CA TYR A 554 -1.22 4.17 14.80
C TYR A 554 -0.28 3.23 15.54
N LEU A 555 -0.07 2.04 15.02
CA LEU A 555 0.61 0.94 15.70
C LEU A 555 1.99 0.62 15.13
N SER A 556 2.23 0.91 13.86
CA SER A 556 3.41 0.47 13.13
C SER A 556 4.75 1.08 13.59
N ALA A 557 4.73 2.09 14.45
CA ALA A 557 5.95 2.80 14.86
C ALA A 557 6.23 2.72 16.38
N GLN A 558 5.45 1.97 17.17
CA GLN A 558 5.51 2.09 18.63
C GLN A 558 5.45 0.75 19.34
N SER A 559 6.39 0.56 20.27
CA SER A 559 6.31 -0.45 21.33
C SER A 559 5.30 0.02 22.39
N LEU A 560 4.02 -0.32 22.22
CA LEU A 560 2.95 0.05 23.14
C LEU A 560 2.36 -1.17 23.83
N ASP A 561 2.13 -1.08 25.12
CA ASP A 561 1.40 -2.11 25.90
C ASP A 561 -0.11 -1.98 25.70
N SER A 562 -0.57 -0.82 25.32
CA SER A 562 -1.97 -0.52 25.05
C SER A 562 -2.14 0.56 24.01
N LEU A 563 -3.25 0.49 23.26
CA LEU A 563 -3.66 1.52 22.32
C LEU A 563 -4.91 2.21 22.84
N THR A 564 -4.87 3.52 22.98
CA THR A 564 -6.05 4.34 23.26
C THR A 564 -6.40 5.17 22.04
N LEU A 565 -7.60 5.00 21.53
CA LEU A 565 -8.14 5.73 20.38
C LEU A 565 -9.28 6.64 20.83
N ARG A 566 -9.35 7.81 20.23
CA ARG A 566 -10.46 8.74 20.31
C ARG A 566 -11.17 8.84 18.98
N ILE A 567 -12.48 8.70 18.98
CA ILE A 567 -13.35 8.76 17.81
C ILE A 567 -14.10 10.09 17.85
N HIS A 568 -13.99 10.88 16.81
CA HIS A 568 -14.68 12.16 16.64
C HIS A 568 -15.60 12.12 15.44
N ALA A 569 -16.70 12.85 15.48
CA ALA A 569 -17.44 13.22 14.28
C ALA A 569 -16.94 14.55 13.73
N LEU A 570 -16.81 14.67 12.42
CA LEU A 570 -16.43 15.88 11.73
C LEU A 570 -17.61 16.56 11.01
N THR A 571 -18.67 15.80 10.73
CA THR A 571 -19.88 16.33 10.09
C THR A 571 -20.81 16.98 11.11
N ALA A 572 -21.17 18.24 10.90
CA ALA A 572 -21.98 19.02 11.82
C ALA A 572 -23.51 18.70 11.66
N THR A 573 -23.90 17.46 11.86
CA THR A 573 -25.32 17.05 11.82
C THR A 573 -26.07 17.41 13.10
N GLY A 574 -25.33 17.55 14.23
CA GLY A 574 -25.92 17.72 15.55
C GLY A 574 -26.60 16.47 16.11
N GLN A 575 -26.52 15.34 15.39
CA GLN A 575 -27.10 14.07 15.78
C GLN A 575 -26.02 13.13 16.31
N ASP A 576 -26.40 12.20 17.18
CA ASP A 576 -25.50 11.22 17.77
C ASP A 576 -25.39 9.98 16.88
N VAL A 577 -24.15 9.54 16.64
CA VAL A 577 -23.85 8.15 16.26
C VAL A 577 -23.45 7.41 17.52
N ASN A 578 -24.17 6.36 17.84
CA ASN A 578 -23.92 5.56 19.03
C ASN A 578 -23.25 4.24 18.67
N PHE A 579 -22.11 3.97 19.29
CA PHE A 579 -21.39 2.71 19.20
C PHE A 579 -21.58 1.91 20.49
N TYR A 580 -21.60 0.58 20.39
CA TYR A 580 -21.59 -0.26 21.59
C TYR A 580 -20.30 -0.06 22.39
N SER A 581 -20.39 -0.13 23.70
CA SER A 581 -19.27 0.04 24.64
C SER A 581 -18.81 -1.30 25.23
N THR A 582 -17.82 -1.26 26.14
CA THR A 582 -17.40 -2.44 26.92
C THR A 582 -18.49 -2.95 27.92
N LYS A 583 -19.58 -2.22 28.09
CA LYS A 583 -20.72 -2.63 28.95
C LYS A 583 -21.79 -3.37 28.17
N ALA A 584 -21.76 -3.34 26.87
CA ALA A 584 -22.66 -4.14 26.03
C ALA A 584 -22.35 -5.64 26.11
N ALA A 585 -23.22 -6.47 25.54
CA ALA A 585 -22.97 -7.89 25.37
C ALA A 585 -21.66 -8.14 24.65
N LYS A 586 -20.93 -9.21 24.98
CA LYS A 586 -19.55 -9.46 24.55
C LYS A 586 -19.40 -9.42 23.02
N GLU A 587 -20.36 -9.97 22.31
CA GLU A 587 -20.42 -10.08 20.85
C GLU A 587 -20.68 -8.74 20.14
N LEU A 588 -21.07 -7.70 20.87
CA LEU A 588 -21.35 -6.36 20.32
C LEU A 588 -20.23 -5.36 20.59
N ARG A 589 -19.27 -5.71 21.45
CA ARG A 589 -18.20 -4.81 21.88
C ARG A 589 -17.22 -4.50 20.75
N PRO A 590 -16.58 -3.33 20.77
CA PRO A 590 -15.48 -3.03 19.85
C PRO A 590 -14.41 -4.12 19.88
N GLN A 591 -13.76 -4.35 18.75
CA GLN A 591 -12.66 -5.30 18.61
C GLN A 591 -11.51 -4.61 17.90
N LEU A 592 -10.30 -4.96 18.26
CA LEU A 592 -9.10 -4.61 17.52
C LEU A 592 -8.47 -5.91 17.02
N VAL A 593 -8.52 -6.12 15.72
CA VAL A 593 -7.85 -7.24 15.05
C VAL A 593 -6.47 -6.77 14.62
N ILE A 594 -5.43 -7.42 15.08
CA ILE A 594 -4.06 -7.11 14.66
C ILE A 594 -3.41 -8.33 14.03
N THR A 595 -2.73 -8.09 12.92
CA THR A 595 -1.81 -9.05 12.28
C THR A 595 -0.39 -8.62 12.64
N TYR A 596 0.38 -9.49 13.25
CA TYR A 596 1.75 -9.21 13.67
C TYR A 596 2.67 -10.40 13.43
N MET A 597 3.97 -10.14 13.36
CA MET A 597 4.97 -11.19 13.34
C MET A 597 5.10 -11.83 14.74
N ASP A 598 5.24 -13.14 14.78
CA ASP A 598 5.45 -13.85 16.04
C ASP A 598 6.90 -13.66 16.51
N ASP A 599 7.07 -12.96 17.64
CA ASP A 599 8.40 -12.71 18.22
C ASP A 599 9.11 -14.00 18.70
N LYS A 600 8.36 -15.09 18.80
CA LYS A 600 8.89 -16.41 19.19
C LYS A 600 9.42 -17.23 18.01
N SER A 601 9.41 -16.70 16.80
CA SER A 601 9.93 -17.40 15.61
C SER A 601 11.45 -17.63 15.67
N SER A 602 12.20 -16.92 16.51
CA SER A 602 13.62 -17.18 16.78
C SER A 602 13.93 -18.54 17.42
N GLY A 603 12.93 -19.26 17.92
CA GLY A 603 13.07 -20.61 18.52
C GLY A 603 12.72 -21.77 17.59
N PHE A 604 12.19 -21.54 16.39
CA PHE A 604 11.65 -22.61 15.55
C PHE A 604 12.66 -23.28 14.61
N PHE A 605 13.84 -22.72 14.44
CA PHE A 605 14.89 -23.28 13.58
C PHE A 605 16.04 -23.98 14.34
N THR A 606 15.85 -24.33 15.61
CA THR A 606 16.70 -25.40 16.15
C THR A 606 16.30 -26.66 15.42
N SER A 607 17.28 -27.24 14.68
CA SER A 607 17.18 -28.55 14.08
C SER A 607 16.56 -29.52 15.09
N VAL A 608 15.28 -29.79 14.98
CA VAL A 608 14.65 -30.89 15.67
C VAL A 608 15.17 -32.12 14.96
N GLN A 609 16.21 -32.73 15.52
CA GLN A 609 16.43 -34.14 15.28
C GLN A 609 15.12 -34.84 15.68
N ALA A 610 14.33 -35.19 14.67
CA ALA A 610 13.11 -35.93 14.87
C ALA A 610 13.50 -37.28 15.48
N ASP A 611 13.02 -37.56 16.68
CA ASP A 611 12.84 -38.93 17.11
C ASP A 611 11.81 -39.59 16.18
N VAL A 612 12.33 -40.11 15.07
CA VAL A 612 11.52 -40.77 14.05
C VAL A 612 11.34 -42.22 14.47
N ASN A 613 10.27 -42.47 15.22
CA ASN A 613 9.74 -43.83 15.42
C ASN A 613 8.27 -43.90 14.99
N VAL A 614 7.96 -43.40 13.78
CA VAL A 614 6.66 -43.66 13.13
C VAL A 614 6.95 -44.09 11.69
N SER A 615 6.64 -45.32 11.40
CA SER A 615 6.73 -45.89 10.06
C SER A 615 5.78 -45.15 9.11
N ASN A 616 6.33 -44.45 8.12
CA ASN A 616 5.62 -43.75 7.05
C ASN A 616 4.66 -42.63 7.46
N PRO A 617 5.13 -41.50 8.03
CA PRO A 617 4.28 -40.35 8.30
C PRO A 617 3.83 -39.67 7.00
N GLN A 618 2.56 -39.33 6.88
CA GLN A 618 2.05 -38.50 5.78
C GLN A 618 2.67 -37.09 5.89
N ILE A 619 3.26 -36.63 4.80
CA ILE A 619 3.91 -35.32 4.70
C ILE A 619 2.96 -34.37 3.97
N TYR A 620 2.85 -33.15 4.48
CA TYR A 620 2.07 -32.09 3.86
C TYR A 620 2.96 -30.89 3.57
N SER A 621 2.67 -30.17 2.49
CA SER A 621 3.20 -28.83 2.30
C SER A 621 2.69 -27.90 3.42
N LEU A 622 3.28 -26.73 3.57
CA LEU A 622 2.77 -25.71 4.50
C LEU A 622 1.33 -25.28 4.19
N LEU A 623 0.87 -25.53 2.96
CA LEU A 623 -0.49 -25.26 2.49
C LEU A 623 -1.46 -26.43 2.71
N GLY A 624 -1.05 -27.47 3.46
CA GLY A 624 -1.87 -28.65 3.76
C GLY A 624 -2.00 -29.65 2.60
N GLN A 625 -1.25 -29.49 1.52
CA GLN A 625 -1.28 -30.40 0.37
C GLN A 625 -0.49 -31.67 0.70
N ALA A 626 -1.07 -32.86 0.49
CA ALA A 626 -0.41 -34.12 0.74
C ALA A 626 0.75 -34.33 -0.25
N MET A 627 1.96 -34.44 0.28
CA MET A 627 3.21 -34.59 -0.48
C MET A 627 3.72 -36.04 -0.52
N GLY A 628 2.96 -36.98 0.02
CA GLY A 628 3.34 -38.39 0.15
C GLY A 628 3.98 -38.74 1.49
N THR A 629 4.65 -39.85 1.54
CA THR A 629 5.27 -40.36 2.77
C THR A 629 6.82 -40.51 2.69
N ASN A 630 7.39 -40.21 1.52
CA ASN A 630 8.83 -40.38 1.29
C ASN A 630 9.53 -38.98 1.32
N THR A 631 10.36 -38.80 2.34
CA THR A 631 11.15 -37.57 2.52
C THR A 631 12.23 -37.38 1.46
N ASP A 632 12.72 -38.46 0.84
CA ASP A 632 13.89 -38.40 -0.03
C ASP A 632 13.60 -37.76 -1.39
N ILE A 633 12.35 -37.82 -1.82
CA ILE A 633 11.88 -37.27 -3.11
C ILE A 633 11.37 -35.83 -3.00
N LEU A 634 11.26 -35.29 -1.79
CA LEU A 634 10.80 -33.93 -1.59
C LEU A 634 11.90 -32.92 -1.99
N PRO A 635 11.56 -31.81 -2.63
CA PRO A 635 12.46 -30.67 -2.77
C PRO A 635 12.93 -30.13 -1.42
N ALA A 636 14.04 -29.36 -1.40
CA ALA A 636 14.40 -28.62 -0.21
C ALA A 636 13.28 -27.63 0.14
N GLY A 637 12.83 -27.63 1.38
CA GLY A 637 11.69 -26.80 1.81
C GLY A 637 11.21 -27.15 3.22
N VAL A 638 10.14 -26.47 3.64
CA VAL A 638 9.48 -26.71 4.93
C VAL A 638 8.17 -27.43 4.70
N TYR A 639 7.94 -28.50 5.45
CA TYR A 639 6.80 -29.40 5.35
C TYR A 639 6.15 -29.61 6.72
N ILE A 640 4.94 -30.15 6.73
CA ILE A 640 4.26 -30.61 7.96
C ILE A 640 4.27 -32.14 7.97
N MET A 641 4.83 -32.71 9.00
CA MET A 641 4.89 -34.17 9.23
C MET A 641 4.50 -34.44 10.67
N ASN A 642 3.49 -35.30 10.89
CA ASN A 642 2.94 -35.59 12.21
C ASN A 642 2.50 -34.34 13.00
N GLY A 643 1.93 -33.33 12.29
CA GLY A 643 1.48 -32.08 12.90
C GLY A 643 2.60 -31.11 13.30
N LYS A 644 3.85 -31.43 12.96
CA LYS A 644 5.03 -30.59 13.23
C LYS A 644 5.68 -30.13 11.93
N LYS A 645 6.23 -28.93 11.91
CA LYS A 645 7.04 -28.43 10.79
C LYS A 645 8.36 -29.21 10.71
N TRP A 646 8.70 -29.60 9.51
CA TRP A 646 9.93 -30.33 9.19
C TRP A 646 10.60 -29.67 7.98
N ALA A 647 11.90 -29.43 8.04
CA ALA A 647 12.70 -28.85 6.98
C ALA A 647 13.58 -29.92 6.33
N LYS A 648 13.60 -29.92 4.97
CA LYS A 648 14.51 -30.75 4.17
C LYS A 648 15.55 -29.87 3.50
#